data_538e615e3231a56b68451d125fd31d8a
#
_entry.id   538e615e3231a56b68451d125fd31d8a
#
_cell.length_a   1.000
_cell.length_b   1.000
_cell.length_c   1.000
_cell.angle_alpha   90.00
_cell.angle_beta   90.00
_cell.angle_gamma   90.00
#
_symmetry.space_group_name_H-M   'P 1'
#
loop_
_entity.id
_entity.type
_entity.pdbx_description
1 polymer ?
#
loop_
_entity_poly.entity_id
_entity_poly.type
_entity_poly.pdbx_seq_one_letter_code
_entity_poly.pdbx_strand_id
1 'polypeptide(L)'
;MSAPQLAIDYEAITELFHTAHAEGRNFLYEYEVYTLLSRSGAETPPRANLIPRGSRPSDEELMAIPGDKAVLKIVSPTIVHKTEVGGVRIVDREPDRIRSAWRRMLYEVPENYAAWIERYPDAAPAEYRGLSGEVLADAISRDLKGVLQVQFMPPDSSAFGNELIVGLRRTREFGMVLSAGLGGTDTELYAERFRKGQAIVAASTELTDGETFFSLFRQTISYRKLAGLTRGQRRIVTDEQLIECFESFIRMANHYSPANPDAPFIIEELEINPFAFTDFLMVPLDGMCRFSLPEQLAVPRPVHRIDALLHPKTIGLIGVSASRENFGRTILRNILAEGFAPENVVIIREGEDFIDGVACVPSLRDLPAHMNGSVDLFVVAVSARQVPDLVDEIIDLNAAASVMLIPGGMGETEESRTRAEQVIARINAVHATEHGGPVFLGANCMGVVSRPGKYDTWFIPEEKLPKERGGNYRRAALVSQSGAFMLHRISQCPELRPAYMISMGNQTDLTLGDMLRYFTHSDAVDVIAVYAEGFNDQDGLEFCRAVREAVLAGKEVLFYKAGRTPEGKSATSGHTASLAGDFMVCDSCVRQAGAIVARTFTQFQDLFLLAETLHDKTIRGNRLAAVSGAGFEAVGMADSIHSDDYAMRLAGYAPATREALQALLREKRLDALVGIANPMDINPAADDETHARVAASMLQDPNVDAVLVGLDPLSPAMHTLAQTATPAYALDDPQGIAPR
;
A
#
# COMPACT_ATOMS: atom_id res chain seq x y z
N MET A 1 -3.15 21.55 19.07
CA MET A 1 -4.47 21.70 19.71
C MET A 1 -4.85 20.33 20.26
N SER A 2 -5.58 20.23 21.38
CA SER A 2 -6.06 18.92 21.86
C SER A 2 -7.10 18.40 20.85
N ALA A 3 -7.04 17.09 20.51
CA ALA A 3 -8.03 16.47 19.64
C ALA A 3 -9.47 16.82 20.10
N PRO A 4 -10.39 17.08 19.15
CA PRO A 4 -11.76 17.44 19.50
C PRO A 4 -12.40 16.33 20.36
N GLN A 5 -13.05 16.73 21.42
CA GLN A 5 -13.71 15.81 22.36
C GLN A 5 -15.08 15.44 21.82
N LEU A 6 -15.08 14.59 20.74
CA LEU A 6 -16.31 14.10 20.13
C LEU A 6 -16.99 13.06 21.02
N ALA A 7 -18.27 13.25 21.28
CA ALA A 7 -19.12 12.33 22.04
C ALA A 7 -19.90 11.43 21.06
N ILE A 8 -19.28 10.33 20.62
CA ILE A 8 -19.95 9.34 19.76
C ILE A 8 -20.78 8.39 20.63
N ASP A 9 -22.05 8.24 20.28
CA ASP A 9 -22.99 7.32 20.95
C ASP A 9 -22.94 5.94 20.27
N TYR A 10 -21.90 5.18 20.57
CA TYR A 10 -21.70 3.84 19.99
C TYR A 10 -22.83 2.86 20.32
N GLU A 11 -23.47 3.00 21.50
CA GLU A 11 -24.58 2.13 21.90
C GLU A 11 -25.79 2.34 20.99
N ALA A 12 -26.17 3.60 20.75
CA ALA A 12 -27.28 3.93 19.86
C ALA A 12 -26.98 3.55 18.40
N ILE A 13 -25.74 3.70 17.94
CA ILE A 13 -25.35 3.27 16.57
C ILE A 13 -25.39 1.74 16.45
N THR A 14 -24.91 1.01 17.45
CA THR A 14 -24.96 -0.47 17.47
C THR A 14 -26.40 -0.97 17.44
N GLU A 15 -27.32 -0.30 18.15
CA GLU A 15 -28.76 -0.65 18.16
C GLU A 15 -29.40 -0.47 16.78
N LEU A 16 -28.99 0.53 15.99
CA LEU A 16 -29.42 0.66 14.59
C LEU A 16 -29.01 -0.56 13.76
N PHE A 17 -27.78 -1.05 13.90
CA PHE A 17 -27.32 -2.24 13.20
C PHE A 17 -28.06 -3.49 13.67
N HIS A 18 -28.29 -3.65 14.98
CA HIS A 18 -29.09 -4.76 15.52
C HIS A 18 -30.50 -4.76 14.96
N THR A 19 -31.16 -3.61 14.92
CA THR A 19 -32.52 -3.47 14.40
C THR A 19 -32.56 -3.85 12.91
N ALA A 20 -31.65 -3.31 12.10
CA ALA A 20 -31.58 -3.63 10.68
C ALA A 20 -31.27 -5.13 10.44
N HIS A 21 -30.33 -5.69 11.22
CA HIS A 21 -29.98 -7.12 11.13
C HIS A 21 -31.15 -8.03 11.51
N ALA A 22 -31.91 -7.70 12.55
CA ALA A 22 -33.11 -8.43 12.96
C ALA A 22 -34.21 -8.43 11.88
N GLU A 23 -34.24 -7.39 11.03
CA GLU A 23 -35.11 -7.32 9.85
C GLU A 23 -34.54 -8.08 8.61
N GLY A 24 -33.40 -8.74 8.75
CA GLY A 24 -32.72 -9.47 7.67
C GLY A 24 -31.95 -8.57 6.69
N ARG A 25 -31.61 -7.33 7.11
CA ARG A 25 -30.88 -6.36 6.32
C ARG A 25 -29.40 -6.31 6.74
N ASN A 26 -28.54 -6.03 5.80
CA ASN A 26 -27.11 -5.72 6.00
C ASN A 26 -26.77 -4.28 5.56
N PHE A 27 -27.77 -3.41 5.53
CA PHE A 27 -27.65 -2.02 5.17
C PHE A 27 -28.64 -1.16 5.99
N LEU A 28 -28.32 0.13 6.08
CA LEU A 28 -29.22 1.14 6.65
C LEU A 28 -29.91 1.93 5.55
N TYR A 29 -31.19 2.24 5.74
CA TYR A 29 -31.89 3.21 4.90
C TYR A 29 -31.35 4.63 5.17
N GLU A 30 -31.55 5.55 4.23
CA GLU A 30 -31.01 6.91 4.32
C GLU A 30 -31.41 7.63 5.63
N TYR A 31 -32.65 7.49 6.12
CA TYR A 31 -33.08 8.07 7.39
C TYR A 31 -32.39 7.45 8.61
N GLU A 32 -32.01 6.18 8.52
CA GLU A 32 -31.21 5.51 9.57
C GLU A 32 -29.75 5.99 9.51
N VAL A 33 -29.21 6.26 8.31
CA VAL A 33 -27.90 6.90 8.16
C VAL A 33 -27.90 8.31 8.77
N TYR A 34 -28.96 9.10 8.57
CA TYR A 34 -29.07 10.39 9.24
C TYR A 34 -29.10 10.23 10.77
N THR A 35 -29.77 9.20 11.28
CA THR A 35 -29.76 8.88 12.72
C THR A 35 -28.36 8.51 13.19
N LEU A 36 -27.64 7.65 12.45
CA LEU A 36 -26.24 7.29 12.72
C LEU A 36 -25.37 8.56 12.79
N LEU A 37 -25.45 9.43 11.78
CA LEU A 37 -24.67 10.67 11.74
C LEU A 37 -25.02 11.62 12.90
N SER A 38 -26.28 11.71 13.31
CA SER A 38 -26.65 12.52 14.48
C SER A 38 -26.04 12.00 15.79
N ARG A 39 -25.62 10.72 15.83
CA ARG A 39 -24.96 10.06 16.96
C ARG A 39 -23.43 10.05 16.84
N SER A 40 -22.90 10.50 15.70
CA SER A 40 -21.45 10.54 15.43
C SER A 40 -20.71 11.66 16.19
N GLY A 41 -21.43 12.60 16.78
CA GLY A 41 -20.88 13.70 17.57
C GLY A 41 -20.38 14.90 16.78
N ALA A 42 -20.30 14.83 15.44
CA ALA A 42 -19.82 15.91 14.59
C ALA A 42 -20.89 16.43 13.63
N GLU A 43 -21.84 15.58 13.21
CA GLU A 43 -22.73 15.89 12.11
C GLU A 43 -24.11 16.33 12.55
N THR A 44 -24.69 17.28 11.81
CA THR A 44 -26.08 17.73 12.00
C THR A 44 -26.88 17.45 10.74
N PRO A 45 -27.47 16.25 10.60
CA PRO A 45 -28.27 15.91 9.43
C PRO A 45 -29.53 16.79 9.33
N PRO A 46 -30.09 16.94 8.12
CA PRO A 46 -31.35 17.63 7.94
C PRO A 46 -32.49 16.89 8.66
N ARG A 47 -33.50 17.59 9.10
CA ARG A 47 -34.72 16.95 9.65
C ARG A 47 -35.38 16.13 8.55
N ALA A 48 -35.74 14.91 8.91
CA ALA A 48 -36.36 13.98 7.97
C ALA A 48 -37.50 13.21 8.63
N ASN A 49 -38.50 12.84 7.83
CA ASN A 49 -39.64 12.04 8.27
C ASN A 49 -40.02 11.04 7.19
N LEU A 50 -40.04 9.75 7.52
CA LEU A 50 -40.49 8.70 6.61
C LEU A 50 -42.01 8.68 6.51
N ILE A 51 -42.54 8.83 5.33
CA ILE A 51 -43.95 8.61 5.00
C ILE A 51 -44.09 7.20 4.45
N PRO A 52 -44.56 6.23 5.24
CA PRO A 52 -44.64 4.84 4.81
C PRO A 52 -45.57 4.64 3.62
N ARG A 53 -45.27 3.67 2.77
CA ARG A 53 -46.18 3.25 1.71
C ARG A 53 -47.52 2.81 2.30
N GLY A 54 -48.62 3.28 1.73
CA GLY A 54 -49.97 2.94 2.18
C GLY A 54 -50.50 3.78 3.38
N SER A 55 -49.67 4.65 3.95
CA SER A 55 -50.11 5.59 4.99
C SER A 55 -50.99 6.70 4.38
N ARG A 56 -51.65 7.45 5.24
CA ARG A 56 -52.44 8.65 4.90
C ARG A 56 -51.99 9.80 5.79
N PRO A 57 -50.87 10.46 5.48
CA PRO A 57 -50.33 11.49 6.35
C PRO A 57 -51.28 12.67 6.47
N SER A 58 -51.42 13.21 7.67
CA SER A 58 -52.16 14.41 7.97
C SER A 58 -51.42 15.66 7.48
N ASP A 59 -52.12 16.80 7.37
CA ASP A 59 -51.46 18.05 6.99
C ASP A 59 -50.43 18.47 8.04
N GLU A 60 -50.69 18.20 9.32
CA GLU A 60 -49.75 18.49 10.41
C GLU A 60 -48.45 17.67 10.26
N GLU A 61 -48.54 16.37 9.95
CA GLU A 61 -47.38 15.51 9.71
C GLU A 61 -46.57 15.97 8.49
N LEU A 62 -47.22 16.36 7.39
CA LEU A 62 -46.58 16.89 6.18
C LEU A 62 -45.90 18.24 6.42
N MET A 63 -46.39 19.01 7.37
CA MET A 63 -45.87 20.33 7.72
C MET A 63 -44.90 20.31 8.91
N ALA A 64 -44.58 19.13 9.46
CA ALA A 64 -43.68 18.99 10.61
C ALA A 64 -42.22 19.40 10.32
N ILE A 65 -41.78 19.27 9.09
CA ILE A 65 -40.42 19.64 8.65
C ILE A 65 -40.38 21.13 8.27
N PRO A 66 -39.45 21.93 8.84
CA PRO A 66 -39.36 23.37 8.58
C PRO A 66 -38.83 23.72 7.18
N GLY A 67 -39.01 24.99 6.79
CA GLY A 67 -38.51 25.55 5.52
C GLY A 67 -39.63 25.90 4.54
N ASP A 68 -39.30 26.51 3.41
CA ASP A 68 -40.23 26.88 2.34
C ASP A 68 -40.46 25.76 1.31
N LYS A 69 -39.54 24.84 1.24
CA LYS A 69 -39.55 23.68 0.36
C LYS A 69 -39.34 22.40 1.14
N ALA A 70 -39.75 21.27 0.55
CA ALA A 70 -39.45 19.92 1.05
C ALA A 70 -38.79 19.12 -0.06
N VAL A 71 -37.81 18.29 0.30
CA VAL A 71 -37.21 17.29 -0.57
C VAL A 71 -37.90 15.96 -0.31
N LEU A 72 -38.41 15.32 -1.33
CA LEU A 72 -39.02 13.98 -1.26
C LEU A 72 -38.06 12.99 -1.93
N LYS A 73 -37.74 11.91 -1.23
CA LYS A 73 -36.84 10.87 -1.72
C LYS A 73 -37.48 9.50 -1.57
N ILE A 74 -37.43 8.69 -2.62
CA ILE A 74 -37.92 7.31 -2.56
C ILE A 74 -37.03 6.48 -1.61
N VAL A 75 -37.67 5.61 -0.80
CA VAL A 75 -36.94 4.66 0.08
C VAL A 75 -37.17 3.25 -0.40
N SER A 76 -36.10 2.65 -0.86
CA SER A 76 -36.09 1.30 -1.44
C SER A 76 -34.78 0.58 -1.07
N PRO A 77 -34.78 -0.74 -0.88
CA PRO A 77 -33.55 -1.50 -0.68
C PRO A 77 -32.67 -1.60 -1.93
N THR A 78 -33.23 -1.38 -3.13
CA THR A 78 -32.57 -1.69 -4.40
C THR A 78 -32.32 -0.47 -5.29
N ILE A 79 -33.05 0.63 -5.09
CA ILE A 79 -32.90 1.85 -5.93
C ILE A 79 -31.78 2.72 -5.34
N VAL A 80 -30.57 2.59 -5.89
CA VAL A 80 -29.39 3.38 -5.49
C VAL A 80 -29.39 4.73 -6.20
N HIS A 81 -29.54 4.77 -7.52
CA HIS A 81 -29.51 5.99 -8.34
C HIS A 81 -30.88 6.67 -8.40
N LYS A 82 -31.35 7.18 -7.27
CA LYS A 82 -32.71 7.72 -7.10
C LYS A 82 -33.03 8.84 -8.09
N THR A 83 -32.08 9.73 -8.36
CA THR A 83 -32.27 10.91 -9.23
C THR A 83 -32.60 10.52 -10.66
N GLU A 84 -31.94 9.52 -11.23
CA GLU A 84 -32.09 9.07 -12.61
C GLU A 84 -33.50 8.53 -12.91
N VAL A 85 -34.15 7.98 -11.88
CA VAL A 85 -35.49 7.38 -12.00
C VAL A 85 -36.60 8.28 -11.46
N GLY A 86 -36.29 9.57 -11.19
CA GLY A 86 -37.25 10.52 -10.61
C GLY A 86 -37.61 10.28 -9.15
N GLY A 87 -36.73 9.57 -8.45
CA GLY A 87 -36.84 9.22 -7.03
C GLY A 87 -36.44 10.33 -6.07
N VAL A 88 -36.05 11.52 -6.57
CA VAL A 88 -35.80 12.73 -5.78
C VAL A 88 -36.63 13.88 -6.36
N ARG A 89 -37.40 14.60 -5.54
CA ARG A 89 -38.23 15.75 -5.96
C ARG A 89 -38.15 16.84 -4.92
N ILE A 90 -38.00 18.07 -5.39
CA ILE A 90 -38.10 19.29 -4.55
C ILE A 90 -39.48 19.93 -4.87
N VAL A 91 -40.26 20.15 -3.83
CA VAL A 91 -41.61 20.74 -3.94
C VAL A 91 -41.78 21.87 -2.92
N ASP A 92 -42.69 22.80 -3.21
CA ASP A 92 -43.09 23.82 -2.26
C ASP A 92 -43.73 23.14 -1.05
N ARG A 93 -43.46 23.66 0.18
CA ARG A 93 -43.94 23.09 1.42
C ARG A 93 -45.42 23.43 1.67
N GLU A 94 -46.28 22.85 0.84
CA GLU A 94 -47.72 22.88 0.92
C GLU A 94 -48.24 21.43 1.03
N PRO A 95 -49.22 21.12 1.94
CA PRO A 95 -49.67 19.73 2.12
C PRO A 95 -50.14 19.06 0.84
N ASP A 96 -50.88 19.79 -0.03
CA ASP A 96 -51.39 19.25 -1.29
C ASP A 96 -50.29 18.99 -2.29
N ARG A 97 -49.26 19.86 -2.37
CA ARG A 97 -48.11 19.68 -3.24
C ARG A 97 -47.28 18.45 -2.79
N ILE A 98 -46.97 18.34 -1.51
CA ILE A 98 -46.25 17.21 -0.96
C ILE A 98 -47.03 15.91 -1.17
N ARG A 99 -48.35 15.89 -0.87
CA ARG A 99 -49.22 14.72 -1.03
C ARG A 99 -49.32 14.27 -2.51
N SER A 100 -49.46 15.22 -3.42
CA SER A 100 -49.50 14.94 -4.85
C SER A 100 -48.17 14.34 -5.32
N ALA A 101 -47.04 14.94 -4.98
CA ALA A 101 -45.71 14.46 -5.36
C ALA A 101 -45.41 13.09 -4.76
N TRP A 102 -45.72 12.89 -3.48
CA TRP A 102 -45.57 11.60 -2.79
C TRP A 102 -46.33 10.46 -3.49
N ARG A 103 -47.62 10.68 -3.83
CA ARG A 103 -48.43 9.68 -4.55
C ARG A 103 -47.86 9.35 -5.93
N ARG A 104 -47.44 10.39 -6.66
CA ARG A 104 -46.86 10.23 -7.99
C ARG A 104 -45.54 9.45 -7.93
N MET A 105 -44.67 9.72 -6.96
CA MET A 105 -43.41 9.02 -6.80
C MET A 105 -43.60 7.52 -6.56
N LEU A 106 -44.57 7.14 -5.73
CA LEU A 106 -44.87 5.74 -5.44
C LEU A 106 -45.36 4.95 -6.67
N TYR A 107 -45.87 5.66 -7.68
CA TYR A 107 -46.36 5.07 -8.93
C TYR A 107 -45.34 5.17 -10.07
N GLU A 108 -44.78 6.35 -10.32
CA GLU A 108 -43.86 6.59 -11.45
C GLU A 108 -42.47 6.00 -11.26
N VAL A 109 -41.94 5.99 -10.04
CA VAL A 109 -40.56 5.51 -9.78
C VAL A 109 -40.39 4.01 -10.06
N PRO A 110 -41.31 3.10 -9.68
CA PRO A 110 -41.23 1.69 -10.06
C PRO A 110 -41.20 1.47 -11.57
N GLU A 111 -42.04 2.21 -12.33
CA GLU A 111 -42.06 2.12 -13.80
C GLU A 111 -40.77 2.61 -14.42
N ASN A 112 -40.28 3.77 -13.96
CA ASN A 112 -39.02 4.34 -14.41
C ASN A 112 -37.82 3.42 -14.12
N TYR A 113 -37.79 2.83 -12.93
CA TYR A 113 -36.69 1.94 -12.55
C TYR A 113 -36.77 0.60 -13.30
N ALA A 114 -37.98 0.07 -13.57
CA ALA A 114 -38.14 -1.08 -14.43
C ALA A 114 -37.61 -0.81 -15.84
N ALA A 115 -37.95 0.34 -16.45
CA ALA A 115 -37.42 0.75 -17.74
C ALA A 115 -35.87 0.96 -17.71
N TRP A 116 -35.33 1.46 -16.60
CA TRP A 116 -33.89 1.61 -16.41
C TRP A 116 -33.18 0.23 -16.34
N ILE A 117 -33.72 -0.74 -15.59
CA ILE A 117 -33.21 -2.11 -15.53
C ILE A 117 -33.23 -2.79 -16.90
N GLU A 118 -34.32 -2.63 -17.66
CA GLU A 118 -34.43 -3.18 -19.01
C GLU A 118 -33.40 -2.60 -19.98
N ARG A 119 -33.04 -1.33 -19.78
CA ARG A 119 -31.97 -0.68 -20.55
C ARG A 119 -30.56 -1.11 -20.13
N TYR A 120 -30.37 -1.44 -18.86
CA TYR A 120 -29.10 -1.82 -18.26
C TYR A 120 -29.20 -3.16 -17.50
N PRO A 121 -29.42 -4.28 -18.20
CA PRO A 121 -29.72 -5.58 -17.57
C PRO A 121 -28.58 -6.12 -16.70
N ASP A 122 -27.35 -5.78 -17.01
CA ASP A 122 -26.18 -6.19 -16.22
C ASP A 122 -26.12 -5.51 -14.83
N ALA A 123 -26.77 -4.36 -14.68
CA ALA A 123 -26.90 -3.63 -13.43
C ALA A 123 -28.14 -4.03 -12.62
N ALA A 124 -28.94 -4.98 -13.11
CA ALA A 124 -30.15 -5.45 -12.43
C ALA A 124 -29.81 -6.14 -11.10
N PRO A 125 -30.42 -5.73 -9.97
CA PRO A 125 -30.37 -6.46 -8.71
C PRO A 125 -30.77 -7.92 -8.88
N ALA A 126 -30.15 -8.80 -8.06
CA ALA A 126 -30.37 -10.25 -8.18
C ALA A 126 -31.86 -10.63 -8.06
N GLU A 127 -32.59 -9.93 -7.21
CA GLU A 127 -34.02 -10.12 -6.93
C GLU A 127 -34.92 -9.86 -8.13
N TYR A 128 -34.46 -9.04 -9.10
CA TYR A 128 -35.22 -8.64 -10.27
C TYR A 128 -34.76 -9.34 -11.56
N ARG A 129 -33.75 -10.18 -11.51
CA ARG A 129 -33.25 -10.89 -12.69
C ARG A 129 -34.30 -11.82 -13.25
N GLY A 130 -34.54 -11.70 -14.55
CA GLY A 130 -35.53 -12.47 -15.27
C GLY A 130 -36.97 -11.94 -15.18
N LEU A 131 -37.21 -10.85 -14.47
CA LEU A 131 -38.48 -10.12 -14.48
C LEU A 131 -38.47 -9.04 -15.57
N SER A 132 -39.63 -8.69 -16.12
CA SER A 132 -39.77 -7.63 -17.11
C SER A 132 -41.18 -7.00 -17.11
N GLY A 133 -41.34 -5.81 -17.72
CA GLY A 133 -42.61 -5.12 -17.86
C GLY A 133 -43.36 -4.86 -16.56
N GLU A 134 -44.66 -5.06 -16.56
CA GLU A 134 -45.54 -4.81 -15.39
C GLU A 134 -45.14 -5.71 -14.17
N VAL A 135 -44.68 -6.95 -14.41
CA VAL A 135 -44.28 -7.86 -13.31
C VAL A 135 -43.06 -7.32 -12.58
N LEU A 136 -42.11 -6.74 -13.32
CA LEU A 136 -40.93 -6.09 -12.75
C LEU A 136 -41.33 -4.83 -11.98
N ALA A 137 -42.15 -3.95 -12.57
CA ALA A 137 -42.62 -2.73 -11.92
C ALA A 137 -43.42 -3.04 -10.63
N ASP A 138 -44.26 -4.08 -10.63
CA ASP A 138 -44.99 -4.53 -9.48
C ASP A 138 -44.09 -5.09 -8.37
N ALA A 139 -43.03 -5.81 -8.74
CA ALA A 139 -42.04 -6.29 -7.78
C ALA A 139 -41.32 -5.13 -7.12
N ILE A 140 -40.80 -4.19 -7.89
CA ILE A 140 -40.14 -2.96 -7.41
C ILE A 140 -41.10 -2.18 -6.51
N SER A 141 -42.36 -2.00 -6.93
CA SER A 141 -43.36 -1.28 -6.15
C SER A 141 -43.60 -1.93 -4.78
N ARG A 142 -43.58 -3.28 -4.67
CA ARG A 142 -43.75 -3.98 -3.38
C ARG A 142 -42.59 -3.74 -2.43
N ASP A 143 -41.38 -3.57 -2.94
CA ASP A 143 -40.17 -3.39 -2.14
C ASP A 143 -40.02 -1.95 -1.64
N LEU A 144 -40.77 -0.98 -2.17
CA LEU A 144 -40.77 0.37 -1.67
C LEU A 144 -41.25 0.45 -0.21
N LYS A 145 -40.43 1.01 0.67
CA LYS A 145 -40.80 1.30 2.08
C LYS A 145 -41.69 2.53 2.19
N GLY A 146 -41.42 3.55 1.36
CA GLY A 146 -42.16 4.80 1.36
C GLY A 146 -41.38 5.92 0.69
N VAL A 147 -41.66 7.14 1.11
CA VAL A 147 -40.96 8.36 0.67
C VAL A 147 -40.45 9.08 1.90
N LEU A 148 -39.17 9.40 1.92
CA LEU A 148 -38.54 10.21 2.93
C LEU A 148 -38.77 11.68 2.59
N GLN A 149 -39.43 12.42 3.48
CA GLN A 149 -39.54 13.88 3.40
C GLN A 149 -38.36 14.45 4.19
N VAL A 150 -37.53 15.25 3.52
CA VAL A 150 -36.31 15.84 4.09
C VAL A 150 -36.40 17.36 4.02
N GLN A 151 -35.88 18.02 5.04
CA GLN A 151 -35.71 19.47 5.07
C GLN A 151 -34.86 19.93 3.88
N PHE A 152 -35.38 20.90 3.13
CA PHE A 152 -34.60 21.53 2.08
C PHE A 152 -33.55 22.46 2.70
N MET A 153 -32.28 22.18 2.43
CA MET A 153 -31.15 22.99 2.87
C MET A 153 -30.56 23.70 1.64
N PRO A 154 -30.81 25.02 1.50
CA PRO A 154 -30.30 25.76 0.35
C PRO A 154 -28.78 25.85 0.42
N PRO A 155 -28.02 25.43 -0.63
CA PRO A 155 -26.56 25.48 -0.58
C PRO A 155 -26.07 26.94 -0.64
N ASP A 156 -25.02 27.24 0.13
CA ASP A 156 -24.34 28.55 0.10
C ASP A 156 -23.76 28.92 -1.25
N SER A 157 -23.47 27.90 -2.07
CA SER A 157 -22.98 28.04 -3.42
C SER A 157 -23.32 26.80 -4.24
N SER A 158 -23.85 27.00 -5.43
CA SER A 158 -24.07 25.95 -6.45
C SER A 158 -22.89 25.81 -7.42
N ALA A 159 -21.75 26.45 -7.15
CA ALA A 159 -20.59 26.37 -8.01
C ALA A 159 -19.95 24.97 -7.91
N PHE A 160 -19.44 24.49 -9.04
CA PHE A 160 -18.72 23.23 -9.12
C PHE A 160 -17.62 23.11 -8.05
N GLY A 161 -17.56 21.97 -7.37
CA GLY A 161 -16.57 21.66 -6.34
C GLY A 161 -16.86 22.23 -4.95
N ASN A 162 -18.10 22.71 -4.71
CA ASN A 162 -18.57 23.14 -3.40
C ASN A 162 -19.39 22.03 -2.68
N GLU A 163 -19.38 20.83 -3.23
CA GLU A 163 -19.92 19.62 -2.62
C GLU A 163 -18.78 18.67 -2.26
N LEU A 164 -18.90 17.95 -1.17
CA LEU A 164 -17.88 17.04 -0.65
C LEU A 164 -18.42 15.62 -0.58
N ILE A 165 -17.64 14.65 -1.02
CA ILE A 165 -17.84 13.24 -0.70
C ILE A 165 -16.94 12.87 0.48
N VAL A 166 -17.48 12.16 1.45
CA VAL A 166 -16.73 11.50 2.52
C VAL A 166 -17.19 10.07 2.61
N GLY A 167 -16.26 9.13 2.51
CA GLY A 167 -16.58 7.72 2.51
C GLY A 167 -15.63 6.90 3.38
N LEU A 168 -16.19 5.93 4.09
CA LEU A 168 -15.49 4.82 4.70
C LEU A 168 -15.72 3.59 3.86
N ARG A 169 -14.68 2.82 3.63
CA ARG A 169 -14.78 1.55 2.93
C ARG A 169 -13.87 0.52 3.57
N ARG A 170 -14.43 -0.65 3.86
CA ARG A 170 -13.62 -1.83 4.15
C ARG A 170 -12.92 -2.29 2.88
N THR A 171 -11.62 -2.37 2.93
CA THR A 171 -10.80 -2.94 1.87
C THR A 171 -10.28 -4.30 2.32
N ARG A 172 -10.11 -5.22 1.38
CA ARG A 172 -9.61 -6.56 1.68
C ARG A 172 -8.22 -6.53 2.30
N GLU A 173 -7.32 -5.71 1.72
CA GLU A 173 -5.89 -5.69 2.09
C GLU A 173 -5.57 -4.73 3.24
N PHE A 174 -6.22 -3.56 3.31
CA PHE A 174 -5.83 -2.44 4.18
C PHE A 174 -6.84 -2.09 5.28
N GLY A 175 -7.81 -2.99 5.55
CA GLY A 175 -8.84 -2.74 6.54
C GLY A 175 -9.71 -1.53 6.18
N MET A 176 -10.02 -0.68 7.17
CA MET A 176 -10.87 0.49 6.98
C MET A 176 -10.08 1.66 6.37
N VAL A 177 -10.64 2.24 5.30
CA VAL A 177 -10.05 3.38 4.59
C VAL A 177 -11.06 4.52 4.54
N LEU A 178 -10.64 5.69 5.00
CA LEU A 178 -11.36 6.96 4.84
C LEU A 178 -10.94 7.60 3.53
N SER A 179 -11.91 8.10 2.78
CA SER A 179 -11.68 8.92 1.59
C SER A 179 -12.50 10.21 1.63
N ALA A 180 -11.95 11.30 1.09
CA ALA A 180 -12.65 12.57 0.96
C ALA A 180 -12.19 13.33 -0.29
N GLY A 181 -13.14 13.99 -0.97
CA GLY A 181 -12.84 14.71 -2.20
C GLY A 181 -14.04 15.42 -2.80
N LEU A 182 -13.99 15.65 -4.12
CA LEU A 182 -15.11 16.25 -4.87
C LEU A 182 -16.34 15.38 -4.73
N GLY A 183 -17.47 15.97 -4.31
CA GLY A 183 -18.78 15.36 -4.22
C GLY A 183 -19.73 15.84 -5.30
N GLY A 184 -20.92 15.22 -5.39
CA GLY A 184 -21.97 15.54 -6.33
C GLY A 184 -21.94 14.71 -7.63
N THR A 185 -22.85 15.01 -8.55
CA THR A 185 -22.93 14.37 -9.88
C THR A 185 -21.72 14.74 -10.74
N ASP A 186 -21.30 13.84 -11.64
CA ASP A 186 -20.15 14.01 -12.55
C ASP A 186 -18.76 14.03 -11.91
N THR A 187 -18.62 13.79 -10.62
CA THR A 187 -17.32 13.82 -9.93
C THR A 187 -16.38 12.75 -10.41
N GLU A 188 -16.87 11.57 -10.76
CA GLU A 188 -16.08 10.47 -11.34
C GLU A 188 -15.41 10.89 -12.65
N LEU A 189 -16.16 11.56 -13.53
CA LEU A 189 -15.65 12.06 -14.82
C LEU A 189 -14.49 13.05 -14.65
N TYR A 190 -14.57 13.88 -13.61
CA TYR A 190 -13.51 14.87 -13.32
C TYR A 190 -12.34 14.24 -12.56
N ALA A 191 -12.61 13.32 -11.63
CA ALA A 191 -11.57 12.66 -10.83
C ALA A 191 -10.54 11.94 -11.70
N GLU A 192 -10.96 11.32 -12.81
CA GLU A 192 -10.08 10.66 -13.78
C GLU A 192 -9.09 11.61 -14.46
N ARG A 193 -9.43 12.90 -14.56
CA ARG A 193 -8.63 13.92 -15.26
C ARG A 193 -7.75 14.76 -14.37
N PHE A 194 -7.95 14.72 -13.06
CA PHE A 194 -7.11 15.42 -12.11
C PHE A 194 -5.84 14.61 -11.79
N ARG A 195 -4.79 15.32 -11.40
CA ARG A 195 -3.60 14.67 -10.84
C ARG A 195 -3.97 13.90 -9.57
N LYS A 196 -3.30 12.77 -9.34
CA LYS A 196 -3.49 11.97 -8.13
C LYS A 196 -3.36 12.84 -6.87
N GLY A 197 -4.25 12.60 -5.89
CA GLY A 197 -4.30 13.35 -4.63
C GLY A 197 -4.90 14.76 -4.73
N GLN A 198 -5.33 15.23 -5.92
CA GLN A 198 -5.98 16.54 -6.06
C GLN A 198 -7.52 16.45 -6.09
N ALA A 199 -8.08 15.38 -6.63
CA ALA A 199 -9.53 15.19 -6.65
C ALA A 199 -10.02 14.54 -5.37
N ILE A 200 -9.36 13.47 -4.93
CA ILE A 200 -9.71 12.68 -3.75
C ILE A 200 -8.43 12.26 -3.02
N VAL A 201 -8.48 12.21 -1.71
CA VAL A 201 -7.45 11.65 -0.83
C VAL A 201 -8.03 10.47 -0.06
N ALA A 202 -7.19 9.50 0.27
CA ALA A 202 -7.58 8.34 1.04
C ALA A 202 -6.49 8.00 2.06
N ALA A 203 -6.87 7.42 3.19
CA ALA A 203 -5.93 6.97 4.23
C ALA A 203 -6.52 5.81 5.03
N SER A 204 -5.68 4.93 5.55
CA SER A 204 -6.09 3.94 6.54
C SER A 204 -6.49 4.65 7.83
N THR A 205 -7.67 4.32 8.36
CA THR A 205 -8.20 4.95 9.58
C THR A 205 -7.39 4.60 10.82
N GLU A 206 -6.68 3.48 10.82
CA GLU A 206 -5.84 3.07 11.93
C GLU A 206 -4.48 3.78 11.99
N LEU A 207 -4.05 4.36 10.88
CA LEU A 207 -2.77 5.05 10.76
C LEU A 207 -2.91 6.57 10.76
N THR A 208 -4.12 7.10 10.92
CA THR A 208 -4.40 8.54 10.85
C THR A 208 -5.34 8.99 11.97
N ASP A 209 -5.39 10.29 12.19
CA ASP A 209 -6.37 11.02 12.95
C ASP A 209 -6.97 12.15 12.10
N GLY A 210 -7.95 12.86 12.62
CA GLY A 210 -8.66 13.93 11.90
C GLY A 210 -7.71 15.06 11.43
N GLU A 211 -6.74 15.46 12.25
CA GLU A 211 -5.78 16.52 11.88
C GLU A 211 -4.81 16.06 10.78
N THR A 212 -4.30 14.84 10.89
CA THR A 212 -3.40 14.25 9.89
C THR A 212 -4.12 14.05 8.57
N PHE A 213 -5.35 13.51 8.59
CA PHE A 213 -6.15 13.34 7.37
C PHE A 213 -6.52 14.69 6.75
N PHE A 214 -6.87 15.69 7.57
CA PHE A 214 -7.12 17.04 7.10
C PHE A 214 -5.89 17.65 6.40
N SER A 215 -4.69 17.37 6.87
CA SER A 215 -3.45 17.83 6.23
C SER A 215 -3.29 17.25 4.81
N LEU A 216 -3.73 16.02 4.56
CA LEU A 216 -3.81 15.43 3.23
C LEU A 216 -4.93 16.11 2.40
N PHE A 217 -6.11 16.30 2.99
CA PHE A 217 -7.25 16.90 2.32
C PHE A 217 -7.00 18.34 1.88
N ARG A 218 -6.19 19.10 2.63
CA ARG A 218 -5.76 20.47 2.27
C ARG A 218 -5.06 20.59 0.92
N GLN A 219 -4.55 19.49 0.38
CA GLN A 219 -3.88 19.46 -0.93
C GLN A 219 -4.89 19.35 -2.08
N THR A 220 -6.16 19.04 -1.80
CA THR A 220 -7.21 18.83 -2.79
C THR A 220 -7.76 20.14 -3.36
N ILE A 221 -8.34 20.05 -4.55
CA ILE A 221 -9.09 21.15 -5.16
C ILE A 221 -10.35 21.48 -4.35
N SER A 222 -11.01 20.44 -3.78
CA SER A 222 -12.17 20.60 -2.91
C SER A 222 -11.86 21.54 -1.74
N TYR A 223 -10.79 21.28 -0.98
CA TYR A 223 -10.41 22.18 0.12
C TYR A 223 -10.15 23.61 -0.36
N ARG A 224 -9.42 23.78 -1.46
CA ARG A 224 -9.11 25.13 -1.98
C ARG A 224 -10.36 25.93 -2.32
N LYS A 225 -11.42 25.26 -2.79
CA LYS A 225 -12.72 25.88 -3.08
C LYS A 225 -13.49 26.16 -1.78
N LEU A 226 -13.65 25.17 -0.92
CA LEU A 226 -14.38 25.28 0.35
C LEU A 226 -13.75 26.33 1.28
N ALA A 227 -12.44 26.43 1.27
CA ALA A 227 -11.69 27.43 2.07
C ALA A 227 -11.63 28.82 1.41
N GLY A 228 -12.26 29.02 0.23
CA GLY A 228 -12.27 30.32 -0.45
C GLY A 228 -10.92 30.73 -1.05
N LEU A 229 -10.02 29.79 -1.32
CA LEU A 229 -8.68 30.04 -1.85
C LEU A 229 -8.64 30.15 -3.39
N THR A 230 -9.79 30.06 -4.05
CA THR A 230 -9.93 30.22 -5.50
C THR A 230 -10.64 31.53 -5.85
N ARG A 231 -10.34 32.07 -7.03
CA ARG A 231 -10.87 33.38 -7.47
C ARG A 231 -12.41 33.40 -7.46
N GLY A 232 -13.00 34.40 -6.81
CA GLY A 232 -14.44 34.60 -6.76
C GLY A 232 -15.19 33.69 -5.75
N GLN A 233 -14.49 32.90 -4.98
CA GLN A 233 -15.08 32.07 -3.91
C GLN A 233 -14.88 32.72 -2.54
N ARG A 234 -15.83 32.47 -1.63
CA ARG A 234 -15.70 32.75 -0.20
C ARG A 234 -15.55 31.45 0.57
N ARG A 235 -15.01 31.51 1.75
CA ARG A 235 -14.99 30.36 2.67
C ARG A 235 -16.42 29.98 3.07
N ILE A 236 -16.76 28.71 3.03
CA ILE A 236 -18.09 28.16 3.36
C ILE A 236 -18.04 27.07 4.43
N VAL A 237 -16.84 26.71 4.93
CA VAL A 237 -16.62 25.74 6.02
C VAL A 237 -15.39 26.13 6.81
N THR A 238 -15.35 25.83 8.10
CA THR A 238 -14.14 26.00 8.92
C THR A 238 -13.24 24.77 8.83
N ASP A 239 -11.96 24.95 9.17
CA ASP A 239 -11.03 23.83 9.21
C ASP A 239 -11.39 22.86 10.35
N GLU A 240 -11.87 23.39 11.47
CA GLU A 240 -12.32 22.63 12.64
C GLU A 240 -13.47 21.69 12.30
N GLN A 241 -14.47 22.15 11.55
CA GLN A 241 -15.60 21.31 11.13
C GLN A 241 -15.15 20.14 10.26
N LEU A 242 -14.22 20.37 9.33
CA LEU A 242 -13.65 19.30 8.51
C LEU A 242 -12.85 18.29 9.36
N ILE A 243 -12.04 18.78 10.31
CA ILE A 243 -11.29 17.93 11.24
C ILE A 243 -12.23 17.09 12.10
N GLU A 244 -13.29 17.70 12.68
CA GLU A 244 -14.28 17.00 13.48
C GLU A 244 -15.03 15.93 12.68
N CYS A 245 -15.45 16.24 11.46
CA CYS A 245 -16.05 15.26 10.55
C CYS A 245 -15.12 14.07 10.31
N PHE A 246 -13.89 14.32 9.88
CA PHE A 246 -12.93 13.26 9.60
C PHE A 246 -12.61 12.43 10.84
N GLU A 247 -12.42 13.06 12.00
CA GLU A 247 -12.18 12.39 13.27
C GLU A 247 -13.36 11.49 13.68
N SER A 248 -14.59 11.97 13.48
CA SER A 248 -15.81 11.21 13.73
C SER A 248 -15.86 9.93 12.89
N PHE A 249 -15.62 10.05 11.57
CA PHE A 249 -15.59 8.92 10.67
C PHE A 249 -14.47 7.94 11.03
N ILE A 250 -13.25 8.43 11.35
CA ILE A 250 -12.11 7.60 11.76
C ILE A 250 -12.44 6.79 13.02
N ARG A 251 -13.01 7.44 14.05
CA ARG A 251 -13.37 6.74 15.29
C ARG A 251 -14.45 5.70 15.11
N MET A 252 -15.49 6.02 14.32
CA MET A 252 -16.51 5.03 13.95
C MET A 252 -15.91 3.87 13.18
N ALA A 253 -15.06 4.14 12.18
CA ALA A 253 -14.38 3.11 11.41
C ALA A 253 -13.57 2.18 12.29
N ASN A 254 -12.76 2.72 13.21
CA ASN A 254 -11.91 1.91 14.07
C ASN A 254 -12.71 1.10 15.11
N HIS A 255 -13.85 1.61 15.57
CA HIS A 255 -14.75 0.88 16.47
C HIS A 255 -15.45 -0.29 15.76
N TYR A 256 -15.92 -0.07 14.52
CA TYR A 256 -16.61 -1.07 13.70
C TYR A 256 -15.68 -1.67 12.63
N SER A 257 -14.40 -1.89 12.97
CA SER A 257 -13.35 -2.42 12.11
C SER A 257 -13.19 -3.93 12.26
N PRO A 258 -12.89 -4.67 11.18
CA PRO A 258 -12.48 -6.07 11.29
C PRO A 258 -11.19 -6.27 12.10
N ALA A 259 -10.39 -5.22 12.30
CA ALA A 259 -9.19 -5.28 13.13
C ALA A 259 -9.47 -5.04 14.63
N ASN A 260 -10.69 -4.63 14.99
CA ASN A 260 -11.13 -4.53 16.38
C ASN A 260 -11.78 -5.85 16.84
N PRO A 261 -11.17 -6.61 17.75
CA PRO A 261 -11.69 -7.90 18.21
C PRO A 261 -13.03 -7.81 18.93
N ASP A 262 -13.35 -6.63 19.47
CA ASP A 262 -14.57 -6.38 20.25
C ASP A 262 -15.67 -5.70 19.40
N ALA A 263 -15.46 -5.57 18.09
CA ALA A 263 -16.44 -4.93 17.22
C ALA A 263 -17.75 -5.74 17.18
N PRO A 264 -18.91 -5.13 17.50
CA PRO A 264 -20.20 -5.83 17.46
C PRO A 264 -20.71 -6.05 16.04
N PHE A 265 -20.34 -5.17 15.12
CA PHE A 265 -20.57 -5.20 13.68
C PHE A 265 -19.37 -4.62 12.95
N ILE A 266 -19.26 -4.91 11.66
CA ILE A 266 -18.25 -4.33 10.78
C ILE A 266 -18.94 -3.38 9.79
N ILE A 267 -18.47 -2.13 9.68
CA ILE A 267 -18.90 -1.25 8.60
C ILE A 267 -18.17 -1.69 7.33
N GLU A 268 -18.94 -2.17 6.34
CA GLU A 268 -18.40 -2.49 5.01
C GLU A 268 -18.22 -1.23 4.18
N GLU A 269 -19.18 -0.31 4.29
CA GLU A 269 -19.21 0.94 3.55
C GLU A 269 -20.11 1.96 4.27
N LEU A 270 -19.64 3.19 4.41
CA LEU A 270 -20.43 4.35 4.83
C LEU A 270 -20.02 5.50 3.92
N GLU A 271 -20.92 5.95 3.06
CA GLU A 271 -20.65 7.04 2.11
C GLU A 271 -21.70 8.14 2.26
N ILE A 272 -21.22 9.35 2.32
CA ILE A 272 -22.05 10.56 2.22
C ILE A 272 -21.66 11.31 0.95
N ASN A 273 -22.60 11.39 0.01
CA ASN A 273 -22.36 12.00 -1.30
C ASN A 273 -23.65 12.68 -1.84
N PRO A 274 -23.78 14.02 -1.69
CA PRO A 274 -22.77 14.92 -1.14
C PRO A 274 -23.04 15.35 0.30
N PHE A 275 -22.00 15.86 0.96
CA PHE A 275 -22.16 16.93 1.92
C PHE A 275 -22.31 18.26 1.19
N ALA A 276 -23.31 19.03 1.53
CA ALA A 276 -23.47 20.42 1.11
C ALA A 276 -23.22 21.39 2.27
N PHE A 277 -23.06 22.66 1.96
CA PHE A 277 -22.73 23.69 2.93
C PHE A 277 -23.83 24.76 2.91
N THR A 278 -24.39 25.02 4.10
CA THR A 278 -25.50 25.99 4.34
C THR A 278 -25.20 26.76 5.60
N ASP A 279 -25.05 28.08 5.50
CA ASP A 279 -24.74 28.96 6.65
C ASP A 279 -23.55 28.43 7.50
N PHE A 280 -22.46 28.03 6.86
CA PHE A 280 -21.30 27.39 7.46
C PHE A 280 -21.58 26.03 8.15
N LEU A 281 -22.75 25.44 7.97
CA LEU A 281 -23.02 24.07 8.40
C LEU A 281 -22.67 23.08 7.30
N MET A 282 -22.04 22.00 7.68
CA MET A 282 -21.77 20.84 6.82
C MET A 282 -22.94 19.86 6.93
N VAL A 283 -23.74 19.74 5.88
CA VAL A 283 -25.01 19.02 5.90
C VAL A 283 -24.96 17.80 4.99
N PRO A 284 -25.14 16.57 5.51
CA PRO A 284 -25.22 15.38 4.67
C PRO A 284 -26.55 15.36 3.91
N LEU A 285 -26.49 15.32 2.58
CA LEU A 285 -27.69 15.33 1.73
C LEU A 285 -28.12 13.94 1.26
N ASP A 286 -27.19 13.03 1.06
CA ASP A 286 -27.47 11.62 0.76
C ASP A 286 -26.45 10.73 1.46
N GLY A 287 -26.86 9.58 1.93
CA GLY A 287 -26.00 8.67 2.64
C GLY A 287 -26.40 7.22 2.48
N MET A 288 -25.39 6.37 2.41
CA MET A 288 -25.57 4.92 2.41
C MET A 288 -24.63 4.28 3.45
N CYS A 289 -25.10 3.21 4.08
CA CYS A 289 -24.29 2.41 4.98
C CYS A 289 -24.58 0.93 4.78
N ARG A 290 -23.51 0.13 4.62
CA ARG A 290 -23.55 -1.33 4.62
C ARG A 290 -22.72 -1.85 5.78
N PHE A 291 -23.14 -2.97 6.34
CA PHE A 291 -22.47 -3.59 7.49
C PHE A 291 -22.54 -5.12 7.40
N SER A 292 -21.66 -5.78 8.13
CA SER A 292 -21.62 -7.23 8.28
C SER A 292 -21.41 -7.64 9.74
N LEU A 293 -21.54 -8.93 10.01
CA LEU A 293 -21.15 -9.51 11.29
C LEU A 293 -19.62 -9.63 11.36
N PRO A 294 -19.03 -9.61 12.58
CA PRO A 294 -17.61 -9.83 12.76
C PRO A 294 -17.14 -11.18 12.22
N GLU A 295 -15.98 -11.18 11.61
CA GLU A 295 -15.31 -12.40 11.14
C GLU A 295 -14.28 -12.86 12.18
N GLN A 296 -13.86 -14.11 12.05
CA GLN A 296 -12.82 -14.67 12.92
C GLN A 296 -11.48 -13.98 12.60
N LEU A 297 -10.78 -13.52 13.64
CA LEU A 297 -9.47 -12.90 13.49
C LEU A 297 -8.43 -13.90 12.98
N ALA A 298 -7.45 -13.39 12.24
CA ALA A 298 -6.31 -14.17 11.78
C ALA A 298 -5.48 -14.69 12.97
N VAL A 299 -4.95 -15.91 12.83
CA VAL A 299 -4.09 -16.52 13.85
C VAL A 299 -2.72 -15.83 13.82
N PRO A 300 -2.17 -15.40 14.97
CA PRO A 300 -0.84 -14.80 15.03
C PRO A 300 0.25 -15.78 14.60
N ARG A 301 1.17 -15.34 13.74
CA ARG A 301 2.32 -16.13 13.29
C ARG A 301 3.49 -16.03 14.29
N PRO A 302 4.28 -17.09 14.49
CA PRO A 302 5.43 -17.07 15.40
C PRO A 302 6.65 -16.37 14.75
N VAL A 303 6.57 -15.05 14.53
CA VAL A 303 7.57 -14.21 13.82
C VAL A 303 8.99 -14.34 14.37
N HIS A 304 9.16 -14.65 15.68
CA HIS A 304 10.47 -14.89 16.29
C HIS A 304 11.23 -16.05 15.64
N ARG A 305 10.55 -17.01 14.99
CA ARG A 305 11.17 -18.12 14.25
C ARG A 305 11.78 -17.74 12.91
N ILE A 306 11.56 -16.51 12.43
CA ILE A 306 12.24 -15.97 11.25
C ILE A 306 13.77 -15.97 11.47
N ASP A 307 14.24 -15.87 12.71
CA ASP A 307 15.67 -15.97 13.00
C ASP A 307 16.26 -17.31 12.56
N ALA A 308 15.56 -18.42 12.79
CA ALA A 308 15.97 -19.75 12.33
C ALA A 308 15.96 -19.86 10.79
N LEU A 309 15.08 -19.11 10.11
CA LEU A 309 15.09 -19.01 8.65
C LEU A 309 16.31 -18.25 8.13
N LEU A 310 16.68 -17.12 8.76
CA LEU A 310 17.71 -16.22 8.24
C LEU A 310 19.12 -16.52 8.77
N HIS A 311 19.23 -17.16 9.93
CA HIS A 311 20.50 -17.54 10.57
C HIS A 311 20.52 -19.01 11.01
N PRO A 312 20.19 -19.95 10.09
CA PRO A 312 20.15 -21.36 10.46
C PRO A 312 21.54 -21.86 10.87
N LYS A 313 21.58 -22.71 11.89
CA LYS A 313 22.78 -23.49 12.29
C LYS A 313 22.75 -24.86 11.64
N THR A 314 21.56 -25.36 11.31
CA THR A 314 21.32 -26.66 10.70
C THR A 314 20.31 -26.54 9.57
N ILE A 315 20.56 -27.24 8.45
CA ILE A 315 19.71 -27.21 7.26
C ILE A 315 19.35 -28.64 6.83
N GLY A 316 18.05 -28.91 6.68
CA GLY A 316 17.54 -30.12 6.04
C GLY A 316 17.10 -29.84 4.61
N LEU A 317 17.34 -30.75 3.67
CA LEU A 317 16.87 -30.64 2.29
C LEU A 317 16.13 -31.89 1.84
N ILE A 318 15.04 -31.71 1.09
CA ILE A 318 14.38 -32.81 0.35
C ILE A 318 14.23 -32.44 -1.12
N GLY A 319 14.37 -33.43 -2.01
CA GLY A 319 14.28 -33.23 -3.47
C GLY A 319 15.62 -33.11 -4.16
N VAL A 320 16.73 -33.45 -3.50
CA VAL A 320 18.08 -33.47 -4.08
C VAL A 320 18.24 -34.72 -4.95
N SER A 321 18.68 -34.56 -6.21
CA SER A 321 18.94 -35.68 -7.11
C SER A 321 20.39 -36.17 -6.99
N ALA A 322 20.59 -37.49 -6.85
CA ALA A 322 21.91 -38.12 -6.84
C ALA A 322 22.56 -38.20 -8.22
N SER A 323 21.75 -38.32 -9.29
CA SER A 323 22.20 -38.66 -10.63
C SER A 323 22.18 -37.53 -11.65
N ARG A 324 21.46 -36.41 -11.38
CA ARG A 324 21.30 -35.32 -12.33
C ARG A 324 21.25 -33.96 -11.65
N GLU A 325 21.50 -32.90 -12.38
CA GLU A 325 21.23 -31.54 -11.93
C GLU A 325 19.71 -31.32 -11.82
N ASN A 326 19.31 -30.72 -10.68
CA ASN A 326 17.95 -30.26 -10.42
C ASN A 326 18.00 -29.13 -9.39
N PHE A 327 16.86 -28.48 -9.14
CA PHE A 327 16.80 -27.35 -8.21
C PHE A 327 17.37 -27.70 -6.82
N GLY A 328 17.01 -28.86 -6.25
CA GLY A 328 17.52 -29.30 -4.95
C GLY A 328 19.04 -29.44 -4.93
N ARG A 329 19.64 -30.00 -5.99
CA ARG A 329 21.11 -30.15 -6.07
C ARG A 329 21.83 -28.82 -6.28
N THR A 330 21.25 -27.93 -7.06
CA THR A 330 21.79 -26.56 -7.23
C THR A 330 21.76 -25.80 -5.91
N ILE A 331 20.64 -25.89 -5.16
CA ILE A 331 20.50 -25.30 -3.82
C ILE A 331 21.57 -25.85 -2.89
N LEU A 332 21.75 -27.18 -2.82
CA LEU A 332 22.77 -27.82 -1.99
C LEU A 332 24.17 -27.26 -2.29
N ARG A 333 24.54 -27.20 -3.57
CA ARG A 333 25.84 -26.68 -3.98
C ARG A 333 26.04 -25.22 -3.63
N ASN A 334 25.01 -24.40 -3.77
CA ASN A 334 25.05 -22.99 -3.39
C ASN A 334 25.23 -22.81 -1.88
N ILE A 335 24.54 -23.61 -1.05
CA ILE A 335 24.70 -23.61 0.39
C ILE A 335 26.16 -23.94 0.77
N LEU A 336 26.71 -25.03 0.22
CA LEU A 336 28.09 -25.45 0.48
C LEU A 336 29.13 -24.42 -0.01
N ALA A 337 28.86 -23.80 -1.16
CA ALA A 337 29.74 -22.80 -1.73
C ALA A 337 29.78 -21.48 -0.94
N GLU A 338 28.74 -21.14 -0.17
CA GLU A 338 28.75 -20.01 0.78
C GLU A 338 29.55 -20.34 2.07
N GLY A 339 30.04 -21.58 2.20
CA GLY A 339 30.86 -22.02 3.31
C GLY A 339 30.08 -22.62 4.48
N PHE A 340 28.81 -23.01 4.24
CA PHE A 340 28.05 -23.75 5.25
C PHE A 340 28.65 -25.14 5.44
N ALA A 341 28.87 -25.55 6.69
CA ALA A 341 29.56 -26.80 7.01
C ALA A 341 28.71 -28.02 6.59
N PRO A 342 29.26 -28.98 5.82
CA PRO A 342 28.49 -30.12 5.33
C PRO A 342 27.88 -30.99 6.46
N GLU A 343 28.54 -31.08 7.61
CA GLU A 343 28.05 -31.80 8.81
C GLU A 343 26.81 -31.18 9.44
N ASN A 344 26.50 -29.93 9.12
CA ASN A 344 25.32 -29.20 9.56
C ASN A 344 24.19 -29.23 8.52
N VAL A 345 24.39 -29.97 7.43
CA VAL A 345 23.38 -30.16 6.36
C VAL A 345 23.01 -31.63 6.29
N VAL A 346 21.73 -31.93 6.09
CA VAL A 346 21.24 -33.30 5.91
C VAL A 346 20.25 -33.36 4.77
N ILE A 347 20.32 -34.43 3.97
CA ILE A 347 19.45 -34.67 2.83
C ILE A 347 18.47 -35.79 3.17
N ILE A 348 17.17 -35.55 2.95
CA ILE A 348 16.18 -36.63 3.05
C ILE A 348 16.11 -37.35 1.71
N ARG A 349 16.71 -38.57 1.68
CA ARG A 349 16.72 -39.41 0.50
C ARG A 349 17.02 -40.87 0.83
N GLU A 350 16.14 -41.76 0.42
CA GLU A 350 16.32 -43.19 0.52
C GLU A 350 17.32 -43.71 -0.53
N GLY A 351 18.15 -44.69 -0.15
CA GLY A 351 19.06 -45.42 -1.06
C GLY A 351 20.39 -44.74 -1.37
N GLU A 352 20.70 -43.63 -0.71
CA GLU A 352 22.00 -42.93 -0.80
C GLU A 352 22.54 -42.66 0.60
N ASP A 353 23.84 -42.83 0.82
CA ASP A 353 24.50 -42.49 2.07
C ASP A 353 24.99 -41.04 2.07
N PHE A 354 25.46 -40.55 0.91
CA PHE A 354 26.01 -39.19 0.73
C PHE A 354 25.72 -38.66 -0.67
N ILE A 355 25.44 -37.36 -0.76
CA ILE A 355 25.39 -36.59 -2.03
C ILE A 355 26.25 -35.33 -1.86
N ASP A 356 27.19 -35.08 -2.79
CA ASP A 356 28.13 -33.96 -2.76
C ASP A 356 28.81 -33.72 -1.37
N GLY A 357 29.09 -34.82 -0.66
CA GLY A 357 29.74 -34.81 0.67
C GLY A 357 28.81 -34.58 1.88
N VAL A 358 27.50 -34.46 1.63
CA VAL A 358 26.48 -34.28 2.67
C VAL A 358 25.76 -35.60 2.92
N ALA A 359 25.55 -35.92 4.20
CA ALA A 359 24.89 -37.15 4.63
C ALA A 359 23.41 -37.20 4.21
N CYS A 360 22.96 -38.40 3.83
CA CYS A 360 21.57 -38.69 3.52
C CYS A 360 20.92 -39.51 4.63
N VAL A 361 19.65 -39.23 4.93
CA VAL A 361 18.81 -40.07 5.81
C VAL A 361 17.57 -40.52 5.03
N PRO A 362 17.05 -41.74 5.27
CA PRO A 362 16.00 -42.31 4.44
C PRO A 362 14.68 -41.53 4.51
N SER A 363 14.31 -40.99 5.69
CA SER A 363 13.02 -40.33 5.92
C SER A 363 13.14 -39.17 6.91
N LEU A 364 12.10 -38.34 7.01
CA LEU A 364 12.00 -37.30 8.03
C LEU A 364 12.01 -37.84 9.47
N ARG A 365 11.56 -39.09 9.68
CA ARG A 365 11.57 -39.73 11.00
C ARG A 365 12.98 -40.04 11.50
N ASP A 366 13.94 -40.19 10.60
CA ASP A 366 15.32 -40.44 10.92
C ASP A 366 16.10 -39.14 11.21
N LEU A 367 15.55 -37.98 10.86
CA LEU A 367 16.16 -36.68 11.04
C LEU A 367 16.55 -36.38 12.51
N PRO A 368 15.67 -36.56 13.51
CA PRO A 368 16.00 -36.22 14.88
C PRO A 368 17.18 -37.02 15.44
N ALA A 369 17.33 -38.26 15.04
CA ALA A 369 18.48 -39.10 15.48
C ALA A 369 19.78 -38.65 14.83
N HIS A 370 19.77 -38.13 13.60
CA HIS A 370 20.95 -37.67 12.88
C HIS A 370 21.38 -36.26 13.30
N MET A 371 20.42 -35.33 13.50
CA MET A 371 20.67 -33.90 13.78
C MET A 371 20.49 -33.52 15.27
N ASN A 372 20.36 -34.48 16.17
CA ASN A 372 20.11 -34.27 17.62
C ASN A 372 18.82 -33.44 17.88
N GLY A 373 17.80 -33.64 17.07
CA GLY A 373 16.50 -32.94 17.17
C GLY A 373 16.01 -32.38 15.82
N SER A 374 15.28 -31.27 15.85
CA SER A 374 14.80 -30.57 14.65
C SER A 374 15.93 -29.76 14.02
N VAL A 375 15.78 -29.45 12.72
CA VAL A 375 16.64 -28.48 12.02
C VAL A 375 16.10 -27.06 12.15
N ASP A 376 16.97 -26.06 12.02
CA ASP A 376 16.56 -24.67 12.01
C ASP A 376 15.79 -24.32 10.72
N LEU A 377 16.32 -24.74 9.56
CA LEU A 377 15.73 -24.53 8.26
C LEU A 377 15.53 -25.86 7.52
N PHE A 378 14.33 -26.10 7.00
CA PHE A 378 14.04 -27.22 6.11
C PHE A 378 13.63 -26.74 4.71
N VAL A 379 14.40 -27.11 3.69
CA VAL A 379 14.16 -26.69 2.29
C VAL A 379 13.44 -27.80 1.51
N VAL A 380 12.28 -27.48 0.98
CA VAL A 380 11.40 -28.37 0.21
C VAL A 380 11.54 -28.05 -1.30
N ALA A 381 12.20 -28.93 -2.06
CA ALA A 381 12.40 -28.80 -3.50
C ALA A 381 11.83 -30.00 -4.29
N VAL A 382 10.61 -30.42 -3.91
CA VAL A 382 9.87 -31.54 -4.55
C VAL A 382 8.75 -31.04 -5.44
N SER A 383 7.94 -31.95 -6.03
CA SER A 383 6.76 -31.55 -6.80
C SER A 383 5.64 -31.01 -5.90
N ALA A 384 4.86 -30.06 -6.40
CA ALA A 384 3.73 -29.47 -5.66
C ALA A 384 2.74 -30.49 -5.09
N ARG A 385 2.56 -31.63 -5.75
CA ARG A 385 1.64 -32.68 -5.29
C ARG A 385 2.07 -33.34 -4.00
N GLN A 386 3.36 -33.32 -3.67
CA GLN A 386 3.92 -33.92 -2.46
C GLN A 386 3.93 -32.93 -1.27
N VAL A 387 3.70 -31.65 -1.52
CA VAL A 387 3.84 -30.60 -0.48
C VAL A 387 2.84 -30.78 0.66
N PRO A 388 1.55 -31.07 0.46
CA PRO A 388 0.61 -31.21 1.58
C PRO A 388 1.02 -32.30 2.56
N ASP A 389 1.27 -33.52 2.07
CA ASP A 389 1.66 -34.66 2.92
C ASP A 389 2.97 -34.38 3.66
N LEU A 390 3.91 -33.70 2.99
CA LEU A 390 5.21 -33.35 3.58
C LEU A 390 5.07 -32.26 4.65
N VAL A 391 4.20 -31.28 4.45
CA VAL A 391 3.91 -30.24 5.45
C VAL A 391 3.28 -30.87 6.69
N ASP A 392 2.33 -31.80 6.51
CA ASP A 392 1.75 -32.54 7.62
C ASP A 392 2.83 -33.32 8.40
N GLU A 393 3.70 -34.05 7.71
CA GLU A 393 4.77 -34.82 8.36
C GLU A 393 5.78 -33.93 9.08
N ILE A 394 6.19 -32.79 8.49
CA ILE A 394 7.11 -31.82 9.13
C ILE A 394 6.49 -31.26 10.42
N ILE A 395 5.21 -30.92 10.39
CA ILE A 395 4.50 -30.38 11.56
C ILE A 395 4.35 -31.46 12.64
N ASP A 396 3.88 -32.67 12.27
CA ASP A 396 3.62 -33.77 13.22
C ASP A 396 4.89 -34.24 13.93
N LEU A 397 6.03 -34.25 13.23
CA LEU A 397 7.32 -34.63 13.77
C LEU A 397 8.06 -33.45 14.45
N ASN A 398 7.54 -32.23 14.36
CA ASN A 398 8.23 -31.00 14.75
C ASN A 398 9.67 -30.97 14.18
N ALA A 399 9.80 -31.30 12.90
CA ALA A 399 11.08 -31.58 12.24
C ALA A 399 11.93 -30.33 11.97
N ALA A 400 11.33 -29.15 11.97
CA ALA A 400 12.01 -27.89 11.66
C ALA A 400 11.42 -26.70 12.44
N ALA A 401 12.23 -25.66 12.67
CA ALA A 401 11.78 -24.38 13.21
C ALA A 401 11.25 -23.46 12.09
N SER A 402 11.82 -23.55 10.90
CA SER A 402 11.40 -22.83 9.70
C SER A 402 11.44 -23.73 8.47
N VAL A 403 10.56 -23.49 7.50
CA VAL A 403 10.41 -24.28 6.28
C VAL A 403 10.38 -23.36 5.06
N MET A 404 11.10 -23.75 4.00
CA MET A 404 11.11 -23.02 2.74
C MET A 404 10.48 -23.87 1.63
N LEU A 405 9.35 -23.41 1.07
CA LEU A 405 8.62 -24.09 0.02
C LEU A 405 9.00 -23.52 -1.35
N ILE A 406 9.92 -24.21 -2.06
CA ILE A 406 10.37 -23.79 -3.40
C ILE A 406 9.29 -24.03 -4.48
N PRO A 407 8.48 -25.13 -4.46
CA PRO A 407 7.62 -25.45 -5.59
C PRO A 407 6.54 -24.40 -5.87
N GLY A 408 6.28 -24.10 -7.15
CA GLY A 408 5.05 -23.51 -7.63
C GLY A 408 3.93 -24.56 -7.76
N GLY A 409 2.73 -24.16 -8.21
CA GLY A 409 1.54 -25.02 -8.25
C GLY A 409 0.80 -25.08 -6.92
N MET A 410 0.85 -23.97 -6.17
CA MET A 410 0.26 -23.79 -4.84
C MET A 410 -0.61 -22.52 -4.83
N GLY A 411 -1.69 -22.53 -5.65
CA GLY A 411 -2.69 -21.47 -5.70
C GLY A 411 -2.75 -20.64 -6.99
N GLU A 412 -1.82 -20.82 -7.92
CA GLU A 412 -1.75 -20.05 -9.18
C GLU A 412 -2.82 -20.44 -10.19
N THR A 413 -3.37 -21.65 -10.08
CA THR A 413 -4.46 -22.16 -10.90
C THR A 413 -5.62 -22.62 -10.02
N GLU A 414 -6.82 -22.75 -10.59
CA GLU A 414 -8.00 -23.21 -9.87
C GLU A 414 -7.79 -24.63 -9.27
N GLU A 415 -7.15 -25.54 -10.03
CA GLU A 415 -6.81 -26.89 -9.54
C GLU A 415 -5.83 -26.86 -8.36
N SER A 416 -4.88 -25.93 -8.36
CA SER A 416 -3.86 -25.78 -7.31
C SER A 416 -4.38 -25.03 -6.08
N ARG A 417 -5.52 -24.35 -6.18
CA ARG A 417 -6.09 -23.54 -5.08
C ARG A 417 -6.50 -24.43 -3.89
N THR A 418 -7.21 -25.51 -4.12
CA THR A 418 -7.60 -26.46 -3.06
C THR A 418 -6.38 -27.00 -2.30
N ARG A 419 -5.29 -27.27 -3.02
CA ARG A 419 -4.02 -27.71 -2.41
C ARG A 419 -3.42 -26.63 -1.52
N ALA A 420 -3.40 -25.38 -1.97
CA ALA A 420 -2.94 -24.26 -1.18
C ALA A 420 -3.78 -24.04 0.07
N GLU A 421 -5.12 -24.10 -0.07
CA GLU A 421 -6.06 -23.96 1.05
C GLU A 421 -5.85 -25.04 2.12
N GLN A 422 -5.61 -26.30 1.72
CA GLN A 422 -5.29 -27.39 2.66
C GLN A 422 -4.02 -27.10 3.46
N VAL A 423 -2.95 -26.67 2.78
CA VAL A 423 -1.68 -26.33 3.43
C VAL A 423 -1.84 -25.13 4.36
N ILE A 424 -2.51 -24.06 3.93
CA ILE A 424 -2.78 -22.89 4.75
C ILE A 424 -3.59 -23.24 6.00
N ALA A 425 -4.66 -24.04 5.83
CA ALA A 425 -5.48 -24.50 6.96
C ALA A 425 -4.66 -25.29 7.99
N ARG A 426 -3.77 -26.16 7.53
CA ARG A 426 -2.89 -26.96 8.40
C ARG A 426 -1.89 -26.08 9.15
N ILE A 427 -1.28 -25.11 8.47
CA ILE A 427 -0.35 -24.16 9.08
C ILE A 427 -1.08 -23.30 10.13
N ASN A 428 -2.25 -22.73 9.80
CA ASN A 428 -3.05 -21.95 10.75
C ASN A 428 -3.44 -22.77 11.98
N ALA A 429 -3.80 -24.05 11.79
CA ALA A 429 -4.14 -24.93 12.88
C ALA A 429 -2.98 -25.15 13.85
N VAL A 430 -1.74 -25.28 13.37
CA VAL A 430 -0.58 -25.43 14.25
C VAL A 430 -0.17 -24.10 14.89
N HIS A 431 -0.31 -22.98 14.19
CA HIS A 431 -0.05 -21.65 14.77
C HIS A 431 -1.00 -21.32 15.93
N ALA A 432 -2.23 -21.83 15.89
CA ALA A 432 -3.20 -21.69 16.97
C ALA A 432 -2.85 -22.50 18.24
N THR A 433 -1.85 -23.39 18.19
CA THR A 433 -1.39 -24.15 19.36
C THR A 433 -0.39 -23.35 20.21
N GLU A 434 -0.20 -23.75 21.47
CA GLU A 434 0.76 -23.12 22.39
C GLU A 434 2.19 -23.11 21.83
N HIS A 435 2.57 -24.12 21.05
CA HIS A 435 3.90 -24.23 20.44
C HIS A 435 4.07 -23.44 19.15
N GLY A 436 2.97 -22.97 18.51
CA GLY A 436 2.95 -22.16 17.31
C GLY A 436 3.44 -22.85 16.03
N GLY A 437 4.11 -24.02 16.10
CA GLY A 437 4.67 -24.73 14.94
C GLY A 437 5.73 -23.97 14.15
N PRO A 438 6.26 -24.55 13.05
CA PRO A 438 7.25 -23.89 12.20
C PRO A 438 6.63 -22.74 11.39
N VAL A 439 7.46 -21.77 11.01
CA VAL A 439 7.08 -20.75 10.00
C VAL A 439 7.42 -21.24 8.60
N PHE A 440 6.62 -20.82 7.61
CA PHE A 440 6.79 -21.23 6.21
C PHE A 440 7.03 -20.04 5.28
N LEU A 441 8.13 -20.06 4.53
CA LEU A 441 8.43 -19.12 3.47
C LEU A 441 8.02 -19.73 2.10
N GLY A 442 7.37 -18.97 1.27
CA GLY A 442 6.90 -19.40 -0.06
C GLY A 442 5.38 -19.65 -0.02
N ALA A 443 4.82 -20.61 -0.74
CA ALA A 443 5.40 -21.40 -1.83
C ALA A 443 5.79 -20.56 -3.06
N ASN A 444 6.25 -21.23 -4.13
CA ASN A 444 6.64 -20.56 -5.38
C ASN A 444 7.70 -19.47 -5.14
N CYS A 445 8.67 -19.73 -4.30
CA CYS A 445 9.75 -18.79 -3.98
C CYS A 445 11.09 -19.23 -4.58
N MET A 446 11.98 -18.29 -4.80
CA MET A 446 13.34 -18.58 -5.28
C MET A 446 14.28 -18.99 -4.14
N GLY A 447 13.90 -18.68 -2.92
CA GLY A 447 14.73 -18.91 -1.76
C GLY A 447 15.30 -17.63 -1.15
N VAL A 448 16.31 -17.79 -0.33
CA VAL A 448 16.96 -16.75 0.46
C VAL A 448 18.47 -16.77 0.24
N VAL A 449 19.07 -15.59 0.14
CA VAL A 449 20.50 -15.38 0.36
C VAL A 449 20.65 -14.60 1.65
N SER A 450 21.29 -15.18 2.64
CA SER A 450 21.62 -14.52 3.90
C SER A 450 23.15 -14.48 4.06
N ARG A 451 23.72 -13.30 3.94
CA ARG A 451 25.16 -13.09 4.16
C ARG A 451 25.54 -13.29 5.63
N PRO A 452 24.81 -12.74 6.60
CA PRO A 452 25.06 -13.04 8.01
C PRO A 452 24.85 -14.52 8.37
N GLY A 453 23.85 -15.18 7.76
CA GLY A 453 23.58 -16.62 7.95
C GLY A 453 24.51 -17.53 7.15
N LYS A 454 25.34 -16.98 6.27
CA LYS A 454 26.33 -17.70 5.42
C LYS A 454 25.70 -18.81 4.57
N TYR A 455 24.55 -18.56 3.95
CA TYR A 455 23.91 -19.54 3.09
C TYR A 455 23.16 -18.87 1.92
N ASP A 456 23.00 -19.66 0.85
CA ASP A 456 22.29 -19.29 -0.38
C ASP A 456 21.45 -20.49 -0.86
N THR A 457 20.13 -20.32 -0.89
CA THR A 457 19.19 -21.34 -1.38
C THR A 457 18.62 -21.03 -2.76
N TRP A 458 19.15 -20.05 -3.47
CA TRP A 458 18.72 -19.80 -4.82
C TRP A 458 19.08 -21.00 -5.74
N PHE A 459 18.11 -21.45 -6.54
CA PHE A 459 18.32 -22.54 -7.48
C PHE A 459 18.95 -22.09 -8.81
N ILE A 460 19.71 -20.98 -8.78
CA ILE A 460 20.46 -20.45 -9.92
C ILE A 460 21.91 -20.91 -9.83
N PRO A 461 22.41 -21.65 -10.86
CA PRO A 461 23.82 -22.06 -10.90
C PRO A 461 24.75 -20.84 -10.95
N GLU A 462 25.90 -20.95 -10.29
CA GLU A 462 26.91 -19.88 -10.25
C GLU A 462 27.43 -19.48 -11.67
N GLU A 463 27.50 -20.43 -12.58
CA GLU A 463 27.87 -20.15 -13.98
C GLU A 463 26.88 -19.21 -14.69
N LYS A 464 25.61 -19.19 -14.27
CA LYS A 464 24.57 -18.32 -14.81
C LYS A 464 24.51 -16.96 -14.11
N LEU A 465 24.80 -16.93 -12.83
CA LEU A 465 24.84 -15.74 -12.00
C LEU A 465 26.07 -15.83 -11.10
N PRO A 466 27.20 -15.24 -11.52
CA PRO A 466 28.40 -15.15 -10.68
C PRO A 466 28.06 -14.43 -9.37
N LYS A 467 28.46 -15.03 -8.25
CA LYS A 467 28.15 -14.54 -6.92
C LYS A 467 29.44 -14.06 -6.25
N GLU A 468 29.45 -12.81 -5.81
CA GLU A 468 30.52 -12.34 -4.93
C GLU A 468 30.30 -12.91 -3.52
N ARG A 469 31.21 -13.81 -3.10
CA ARG A 469 31.21 -14.43 -1.78
C ARG A 469 32.23 -13.75 -0.88
N GLY A 470 31.87 -13.60 0.42
CA GLY A 470 32.80 -13.09 1.42
C GLY A 470 33.15 -11.58 1.31
N GLY A 471 32.47 -10.82 0.46
CA GLY A 471 32.65 -9.37 0.34
C GLY A 471 31.94 -8.58 1.45
N ASN A 472 32.25 -7.27 1.53
CA ASN A 472 31.48 -6.35 2.37
C ASN A 472 30.07 -6.24 1.83
N TYR A 473 29.07 -6.49 2.66
CA TYR A 473 27.67 -6.26 2.38
C TYR A 473 27.16 -5.02 3.12
N ARG A 474 26.10 -4.41 2.60
CA ARG A 474 25.42 -3.26 3.22
C ARG A 474 24.41 -3.75 4.26
N ARG A 475 24.11 -2.90 5.24
CA ARG A 475 23.07 -3.16 6.24
C ARG A 475 21.67 -2.93 5.64
N ALA A 476 21.35 -3.75 4.64
CA ALA A 476 20.11 -3.66 3.89
C ALA A 476 19.47 -5.03 3.65
N ALA A 477 18.16 -5.05 3.46
CA ALA A 477 17.38 -6.22 3.07
C ALA A 477 16.55 -5.92 1.81
N LEU A 478 16.59 -6.84 0.85
CA LEU A 478 15.69 -6.85 -0.32
C LEU A 478 14.66 -7.97 -0.11
N VAL A 479 13.43 -7.61 0.16
CA VAL A 479 12.30 -8.51 0.36
C VAL A 479 11.39 -8.41 -0.86
N SER A 480 11.29 -9.48 -1.63
CA SER A 480 10.59 -9.45 -2.92
C SER A 480 9.61 -10.60 -3.04
N GLN A 481 8.37 -10.29 -3.42
CA GLN A 481 7.39 -11.31 -3.75
C GLN A 481 7.82 -12.10 -5.00
N SER A 482 8.43 -11.42 -5.98
CA SER A 482 8.99 -12.03 -7.19
C SER A 482 10.49 -12.26 -7.06
N GLY A 483 10.92 -13.54 -7.17
CA GLY A 483 12.33 -13.90 -7.25
C GLY A 483 13.02 -13.38 -8.51
N ALA A 484 12.34 -13.43 -9.65
CA ALA A 484 12.87 -12.93 -10.92
C ALA A 484 13.13 -11.42 -10.90
N PHE A 485 12.24 -10.63 -10.27
CA PHE A 485 12.47 -9.19 -10.08
C PHE A 485 13.76 -8.93 -9.29
N MET A 486 13.94 -9.65 -8.19
CA MET A 486 15.11 -9.52 -7.32
C MET A 486 16.41 -9.85 -8.07
N LEU A 487 16.45 -10.99 -8.76
CA LEU A 487 17.58 -11.39 -9.61
C LEU A 487 17.95 -10.30 -10.62
N HIS A 488 16.92 -9.77 -11.30
CA HIS A 488 17.14 -8.80 -12.35
C HIS A 488 17.73 -7.49 -11.81
N ARG A 489 17.25 -7.03 -10.63
CA ARG A 489 17.78 -5.80 -10.01
C ARG A 489 19.23 -5.96 -9.58
N ILE A 490 19.56 -7.04 -8.88
CA ILE A 490 20.93 -7.31 -8.43
C ILE A 490 21.89 -7.51 -9.62
N SER A 491 21.46 -8.20 -10.69
CA SER A 491 22.29 -8.39 -11.88
C SER A 491 22.56 -7.08 -12.64
N GLN A 492 21.62 -6.14 -12.65
CA GLN A 492 21.78 -4.85 -13.31
C GLN A 492 22.58 -3.83 -12.51
N CYS A 493 22.60 -3.98 -11.19
CA CYS A 493 23.31 -3.09 -10.27
C CYS A 493 24.15 -3.92 -9.29
N PRO A 494 25.35 -4.37 -9.69
CA PRO A 494 26.24 -5.16 -8.84
C PRO A 494 26.69 -4.44 -7.56
N GLU A 495 26.57 -3.12 -7.53
CA GLU A 495 26.84 -2.25 -6.38
C GLU A 495 25.84 -2.46 -5.24
N LEU A 496 24.62 -2.94 -5.55
CA LEU A 496 23.64 -3.36 -4.54
C LEU A 496 24.11 -4.64 -3.87
N ARG A 497 24.48 -4.53 -2.60
CA ARG A 497 25.03 -5.65 -1.81
C ARG A 497 24.28 -5.82 -0.49
N PRO A 498 22.96 -6.07 -0.51
CA PRO A 498 22.21 -6.22 0.72
C PRO A 498 22.66 -7.42 1.53
N ALA A 499 22.55 -7.33 2.85
CA ALA A 499 22.82 -8.43 3.77
C ALA A 499 21.86 -9.61 3.56
N TYR A 500 20.61 -9.31 3.20
CA TYR A 500 19.57 -10.31 2.97
C TYR A 500 18.84 -10.07 1.67
N MET A 501 18.59 -11.15 0.93
CA MET A 501 17.73 -11.19 -0.25
C MET A 501 16.72 -12.31 -0.08
N ILE A 502 15.43 -11.98 0.03
CA ILE A 502 14.38 -12.90 0.43
C ILE A 502 13.27 -12.90 -0.61
N SER A 503 13.05 -14.06 -1.25
CA SER A 503 11.92 -14.28 -2.15
C SER A 503 10.73 -14.80 -1.36
N MET A 504 9.65 -14.00 -1.26
CA MET A 504 8.45 -14.36 -0.50
C MET A 504 7.53 -15.34 -1.22
N GLY A 505 7.55 -15.35 -2.57
CA GLY A 505 6.62 -16.18 -3.35
C GLY A 505 5.16 -15.83 -3.09
N ASN A 506 4.32 -16.85 -2.93
CA ASN A 506 2.87 -16.71 -2.77
C ASN A 506 2.42 -16.24 -1.37
N GLN A 507 3.35 -16.06 -0.42
CA GLN A 507 3.02 -15.69 0.97
C GLN A 507 1.99 -16.67 1.59
N THR A 508 2.27 -17.96 1.48
CA THR A 508 1.38 -19.02 2.01
C THR A 508 1.24 -18.95 3.54
N ASP A 509 2.29 -18.49 4.25
CA ASP A 509 2.31 -18.22 5.68
C ASP A 509 2.97 -16.87 5.96
N LEU A 510 4.33 -16.82 5.99
CA LEU A 510 5.05 -15.57 6.23
C LEU A 510 4.73 -14.52 5.16
N THR A 511 4.48 -13.30 5.62
CA THR A 511 4.12 -12.15 4.80
C THR A 511 5.23 -11.12 4.73
N LEU A 512 5.08 -10.15 3.82
CA LEU A 512 5.96 -8.98 3.75
C LEU A 512 5.99 -8.21 5.09
N GLY A 513 4.85 -8.12 5.78
CA GLY A 513 4.74 -7.46 7.09
C GLY A 513 5.55 -8.17 8.18
N ASP A 514 5.53 -9.50 8.19
CA ASP A 514 6.29 -10.30 9.16
C ASP A 514 7.80 -10.10 9.01
N MET A 515 8.29 -10.04 7.77
CA MET A 515 9.70 -9.74 7.49
C MET A 515 10.10 -8.34 7.95
N LEU A 516 9.26 -7.34 7.73
CA LEU A 516 9.53 -5.99 8.22
C LEU A 516 9.58 -5.94 9.75
N ARG A 517 8.62 -6.57 10.44
CA ARG A 517 8.63 -6.65 11.91
C ARG A 517 9.91 -7.27 12.44
N TYR A 518 10.37 -8.35 11.81
CA TYR A 518 11.64 -8.97 12.18
C TYR A 518 12.81 -7.98 12.02
N PHE A 519 12.91 -7.30 10.86
CA PHE A 519 14.00 -6.37 10.59
C PHE A 519 13.91 -5.07 11.38
N THR A 520 12.73 -4.66 11.85
CA THR A 520 12.56 -3.47 12.71
C THR A 520 13.48 -3.52 13.93
N HIS A 521 13.65 -4.72 14.51
CA HIS A 521 14.47 -4.93 15.70
C HIS A 521 15.88 -5.46 15.41
N SER A 522 16.25 -5.60 14.13
CA SER A 522 17.56 -6.11 13.73
C SER A 522 18.58 -4.98 13.58
N ASP A 523 19.71 -5.08 14.28
CA ASP A 523 20.85 -4.18 14.11
C ASP A 523 21.61 -4.43 12.79
N ALA A 524 21.33 -5.51 12.09
CA ALA A 524 21.98 -5.87 10.83
C ALA A 524 21.39 -5.18 9.60
N VAL A 525 20.25 -4.47 9.74
CA VAL A 525 19.51 -3.84 8.63
C VAL A 525 19.09 -2.43 9.00
N ASP A 526 19.41 -1.47 8.15
CA ASP A 526 18.96 -0.08 8.26
C ASP A 526 18.03 0.30 7.12
N VAL A 527 18.17 -0.35 5.96
CA VAL A 527 17.39 -0.11 4.76
C VAL A 527 16.64 -1.36 4.34
N ILE A 528 15.33 -1.27 4.15
CA ILE A 528 14.47 -2.38 3.73
C ILE A 528 13.80 -2.02 2.41
N ALA A 529 14.16 -2.69 1.33
CA ALA A 529 13.55 -2.52 0.02
C ALA A 529 12.54 -3.64 -0.25
N VAL A 530 11.30 -3.28 -0.62
CA VAL A 530 10.18 -4.22 -0.75
C VAL A 530 9.56 -4.12 -2.14
N TYR A 531 9.43 -5.26 -2.81
CA TYR A 531 8.62 -5.43 -4.02
C TYR A 531 7.39 -6.27 -3.72
N ALA A 532 6.20 -5.73 -3.95
CA ALA A 532 4.93 -6.40 -3.70
C ALA A 532 4.05 -6.48 -4.96
N GLU A 533 3.41 -7.62 -5.17
CA GLU A 533 2.39 -7.85 -6.21
C GLU A 533 0.98 -7.78 -5.61
N GLY A 534 0.80 -8.15 -4.35
CA GLY A 534 -0.45 -8.08 -3.60
C GLY A 534 -0.28 -8.50 -2.15
N PHE A 535 -1.35 -8.34 -1.38
CA PHE A 535 -1.44 -8.74 0.01
C PHE A 535 -2.61 -9.69 0.20
N ASN A 536 -2.56 -10.58 1.19
CA ASN A 536 -3.70 -11.35 1.65
C ASN A 536 -4.66 -10.45 2.45
N ASP A 537 -5.73 -11.02 2.95
CA ASP A 537 -6.74 -10.29 3.71
C ASP A 537 -6.10 -9.65 4.95
N GLN A 538 -6.21 -8.33 5.07
CA GLN A 538 -5.63 -7.46 6.11
C GLN A 538 -4.09 -7.44 6.21
N ASP A 539 -3.36 -8.26 5.47
CA ASP A 539 -1.88 -8.27 5.48
C ASP A 539 -1.27 -6.95 4.97
N GLY A 540 -1.99 -6.20 4.13
CA GLY A 540 -1.58 -4.85 3.73
C GLY A 540 -1.61 -3.84 4.88
N LEU A 541 -2.61 -3.93 5.76
CA LEU A 541 -2.68 -3.12 6.99
C LEU A 541 -1.55 -3.50 7.95
N GLU A 542 -1.33 -4.80 8.17
CA GLU A 542 -0.24 -5.29 9.00
C GLU A 542 1.14 -4.88 8.46
N PHE A 543 1.29 -4.89 7.13
CA PHE A 543 2.47 -4.37 6.46
C PHE A 543 2.67 -2.86 6.75
N CYS A 544 1.62 -2.05 6.64
CA CYS A 544 1.69 -0.63 6.94
C CYS A 544 2.02 -0.34 8.41
N ARG A 545 1.49 -1.14 9.35
CA ARG A 545 1.87 -1.07 10.76
C ARG A 545 3.37 -1.36 10.95
N ALA A 546 3.87 -2.43 10.33
CA ALA A 546 5.29 -2.80 10.37
C ALA A 546 6.20 -1.74 9.72
N VAL A 547 5.77 -1.14 8.59
CA VAL A 547 6.46 0.00 7.96
C VAL A 547 6.57 1.16 8.93
N ARG A 548 5.46 1.55 9.59
CA ARG A 548 5.44 2.66 10.54
C ARG A 548 6.36 2.41 11.73
N GLU A 549 6.33 1.20 12.28
CA GLU A 549 7.23 0.80 13.37
C GLU A 549 8.70 0.88 12.92
N ALA A 550 9.03 0.35 11.74
CA ALA A 550 10.39 0.38 11.20
C ALA A 550 10.88 1.82 10.97
N VAL A 551 10.07 2.68 10.38
CA VAL A 551 10.42 4.10 10.13
C VAL A 551 10.60 4.87 11.44
N LEU A 552 9.73 4.66 12.44
CA LEU A 552 9.87 5.26 13.76
C LEU A 552 11.10 4.74 14.53
N ALA A 553 11.54 3.52 14.24
CA ALA A 553 12.80 2.95 14.75
C ALA A 553 14.05 3.45 13.98
N GLY A 554 13.89 4.36 13.00
CA GLY A 554 14.97 4.95 12.23
C GLY A 554 15.41 4.15 11.01
N LYS A 555 14.63 3.13 10.59
CA LYS A 555 14.87 2.37 9.35
C LYS A 555 14.32 3.14 8.14
N GLU A 556 14.95 2.97 7.00
CA GLU A 556 14.41 3.45 5.72
C GLU A 556 13.69 2.32 5.01
N VAL A 557 12.44 2.55 4.60
CA VAL A 557 11.63 1.57 3.89
C VAL A 557 11.30 2.07 2.50
N LEU A 558 11.76 1.33 1.48
CA LEU A 558 11.43 1.57 0.08
C LEU A 558 10.39 0.55 -0.38
N PHE A 559 9.45 1.00 -1.17
CA PHE A 559 8.36 0.15 -1.62
C PHE A 559 8.06 0.33 -3.10
N TYR A 560 7.83 -0.79 -3.80
CA TYR A 560 7.30 -0.81 -5.16
C TYR A 560 6.11 -1.75 -5.24
N LYS A 561 4.96 -1.24 -5.71
CA LYS A 561 3.75 -2.04 -5.98
C LYS A 561 3.63 -2.35 -7.47
N ALA A 562 3.60 -3.63 -7.82
CA ALA A 562 3.23 -4.10 -9.15
C ALA A 562 1.70 -4.09 -9.37
N GLY A 563 1.25 -4.23 -10.61
CA GLY A 563 -0.18 -4.24 -10.94
C GLY A 563 -0.84 -2.86 -10.82
N ARG A 564 -0.20 -1.81 -11.33
CA ARG A 564 -0.62 -0.40 -11.22
C ARG A 564 -1.67 0.00 -12.24
N THR A 565 -1.75 -0.70 -13.36
CA THR A 565 -2.74 -0.50 -14.43
C THR A 565 -3.70 -1.69 -14.48
N PRO A 566 -4.87 -1.56 -15.12
CA PRO A 566 -5.77 -2.69 -15.31
C PRO A 566 -5.09 -3.90 -15.98
N GLU A 567 -4.25 -3.65 -16.98
CA GLU A 567 -3.48 -4.68 -17.69
C GLU A 567 -2.40 -5.30 -16.77
N GLY A 568 -1.67 -4.47 -16.03
CA GLY A 568 -0.69 -4.92 -15.05
C GLY A 568 -1.33 -5.71 -13.91
N LYS A 569 -2.52 -5.30 -13.46
CA LYS A 569 -3.32 -6.02 -12.46
C LYS A 569 -3.73 -7.40 -12.98
N SER A 570 -4.18 -7.49 -14.22
CA SER A 570 -4.52 -8.77 -14.87
C SER A 570 -3.29 -9.68 -15.00
N ALA A 571 -2.12 -9.11 -15.34
CA ALA A 571 -0.88 -9.88 -15.43
C ALA A 571 -0.42 -10.42 -14.08
N THR A 572 -0.48 -9.63 -13.01
CA THR A 572 -0.10 -10.10 -11.65
C THR A 572 -1.04 -11.17 -11.12
N SER A 573 -2.35 -11.06 -11.34
CA SER A 573 -3.31 -12.07 -10.88
C SER A 573 -3.18 -13.42 -11.59
N GLY A 574 -2.58 -13.46 -12.78
CA GLY A 574 -2.26 -14.71 -13.48
C GLY A 574 -0.96 -15.39 -13.03
N HIS A 575 -0.07 -14.67 -12.32
CA HIS A 575 1.22 -15.19 -11.88
C HIS A 575 1.29 -15.57 -10.39
N THR A 576 0.48 -14.93 -9.57
CA THR A 576 0.46 -15.17 -8.12
C THR A 576 -0.96 -15.45 -7.65
N ALA A 577 -1.10 -16.25 -6.61
CA ALA A 577 -2.37 -16.53 -5.96
C ALA A 577 -3.02 -15.27 -5.32
N SER A 578 -2.32 -14.14 -5.30
CA SER A 578 -2.81 -12.90 -4.71
C SER A 578 -3.72 -12.14 -5.68
N LEU A 579 -4.93 -11.83 -5.24
CA LEU A 579 -5.82 -10.90 -5.91
C LEU A 579 -5.20 -9.48 -5.80
N ALA A 580 -4.77 -8.90 -6.92
CA ALA A 580 -4.20 -7.56 -6.91
C ALA A 580 -5.24 -6.53 -6.43
N GLY A 581 -4.94 -5.83 -5.33
CA GLY A 581 -5.79 -4.82 -4.71
C GLY A 581 -5.83 -3.50 -5.48
N ASP A 582 -6.51 -2.49 -4.90
CA ASP A 582 -6.55 -1.13 -5.44
C ASP A 582 -5.19 -0.45 -5.25
N PHE A 583 -4.54 -0.11 -6.37
CA PHE A 583 -3.22 0.54 -6.34
C PHE A 583 -3.26 1.90 -5.63
N MET A 584 -4.33 2.69 -5.80
CA MET A 584 -4.42 4.02 -5.20
C MET A 584 -4.51 3.93 -3.67
N VAL A 585 -5.29 2.99 -3.15
CA VAL A 585 -5.39 2.73 -1.71
C VAL A 585 -4.05 2.25 -1.17
N CYS A 586 -3.41 1.30 -1.84
CA CYS A 586 -2.10 0.78 -1.45
C CYS A 586 -1.03 1.89 -1.40
N ASP A 587 -0.89 2.67 -2.48
CA ASP A 587 0.08 3.78 -2.56
C ASP A 587 -0.15 4.79 -1.43
N SER A 588 -1.41 5.14 -1.16
CA SER A 588 -1.77 6.10 -0.12
C SER A 588 -1.46 5.57 1.28
N CYS A 589 -1.89 4.35 1.62
CA CYS A 589 -1.67 3.76 2.94
C CYS A 589 -0.18 3.52 3.24
N VAL A 590 0.58 3.04 2.24
CA VAL A 590 2.02 2.75 2.41
C VAL A 590 2.85 4.04 2.56
N ARG A 591 2.50 5.10 1.81
CA ARG A 591 3.11 6.43 2.01
C ARG A 591 2.77 7.03 3.36
N GLN A 592 1.52 6.90 3.79
CA GLN A 592 1.08 7.36 5.10
C GLN A 592 1.82 6.63 6.24
N ALA A 593 2.13 5.36 6.05
CA ALA A 593 2.94 4.59 7.00
C ALA A 593 4.41 5.07 7.07
N GLY A 594 4.89 5.81 6.08
CA GLY A 594 6.21 6.43 6.04
C GLY A 594 7.19 5.83 5.02
N ALA A 595 6.77 4.88 4.18
CA ALA A 595 7.63 4.32 3.15
C ALA A 595 7.82 5.27 1.97
N ILE A 596 8.97 5.18 1.33
CA ILE A 596 9.30 5.82 0.06
C ILE A 596 8.78 4.92 -1.07
N VAL A 597 7.73 5.36 -1.78
CA VAL A 597 7.11 4.57 -2.83
C VAL A 597 7.68 4.93 -4.20
N ALA A 598 8.41 3.99 -4.81
CA ALA A 598 8.95 4.12 -6.15
C ALA A 598 7.88 3.96 -7.24
N ARG A 599 8.01 4.68 -8.34
CA ARG A 599 7.06 4.67 -9.47
C ARG A 599 7.49 3.79 -10.63
N THR A 600 8.79 3.51 -10.77
CA THR A 600 9.36 2.68 -11.83
C THR A 600 10.39 1.72 -11.24
N PHE A 601 10.73 0.67 -11.97
CA PHE A 601 11.80 -0.26 -11.58
C PHE A 601 13.15 0.44 -11.46
N THR A 602 13.45 1.36 -12.37
CA THR A 602 14.69 2.15 -12.32
C THR A 602 14.71 3.02 -11.07
N GLN A 603 13.63 3.77 -10.81
CA GLN A 603 13.53 4.59 -9.61
C GLN A 603 13.67 3.75 -8.32
N PHE A 604 13.09 2.55 -8.27
CA PHE A 604 13.25 1.66 -7.12
C PHE A 604 14.72 1.28 -6.89
N GLN A 605 15.43 0.91 -7.97
CA GLN A 605 16.83 0.55 -7.92
C GLN A 605 17.72 1.74 -7.48
N ASP A 606 17.50 2.92 -8.07
CA ASP A 606 18.27 4.12 -7.77
C ASP A 606 18.05 4.58 -6.32
N LEU A 607 16.79 4.56 -5.85
CA LEU A 607 16.46 4.89 -4.47
C LEU A 607 17.05 3.87 -3.48
N PHE A 608 17.08 2.58 -3.84
CA PHE A 608 17.67 1.56 -3.00
C PHE A 608 19.18 1.76 -2.86
N LEU A 609 19.89 1.97 -3.98
CA LEU A 609 21.31 2.26 -3.96
C LEU A 609 21.63 3.54 -3.17
N LEU A 610 20.79 4.58 -3.37
CA LEU A 610 20.94 5.84 -2.67
C LEU A 610 20.75 5.69 -1.16
N ALA A 611 19.69 4.96 -0.74
CA ALA A 611 19.41 4.70 0.67
C ALA A 611 20.54 3.89 1.34
N GLU A 612 21.01 2.80 0.70
CA GLU A 612 22.15 2.01 1.20
C GLU A 612 23.43 2.85 1.36
N THR A 613 23.61 3.86 0.51
CA THR A 613 24.83 4.69 0.49
C THR A 613 24.75 5.87 1.45
N LEU A 614 23.55 6.43 1.65
CA LEU A 614 23.37 7.69 2.39
C LEU A 614 22.72 7.52 3.77
N HIS A 615 22.33 6.29 4.17
CA HIS A 615 21.64 6.07 5.45
C HIS A 615 22.38 6.69 6.64
N ASP A 616 23.71 6.56 6.69
CA ASP A 616 24.57 7.12 7.74
C ASP A 616 24.80 8.64 7.62
N LYS A 617 24.26 9.28 6.59
CA LYS A 617 24.42 10.71 6.34
C LYS A 617 23.23 11.50 6.87
N THR A 618 23.49 12.64 7.47
CA THR A 618 22.44 13.54 7.92
C THR A 618 22.30 14.72 6.96
N ILE A 619 21.22 14.72 6.17
CA ILE A 619 20.86 15.84 5.28
C ILE A 619 19.80 16.68 6.00
N ARG A 620 20.13 17.97 6.33
CA ARG A 620 19.32 18.82 7.21
C ARG A 620 18.40 19.80 6.49
N GLY A 621 18.36 19.78 5.17
CA GLY A 621 17.55 20.71 4.38
C GLY A 621 17.45 20.33 2.92
N ASN A 622 16.94 21.24 2.11
CA ASN A 622 16.68 21.05 0.69
C ASN A 622 17.49 21.95 -0.24
N ARG A 623 18.60 22.55 0.27
CA ARG A 623 19.47 23.44 -0.50
C ARG A 623 20.57 22.64 -1.19
N LEU A 624 20.52 22.59 -2.51
CA LEU A 624 21.39 21.78 -3.34
C LEU A 624 22.48 22.65 -3.99
N ALA A 625 23.71 22.19 -3.97
CA ALA A 625 24.74 22.59 -4.90
C ALA A 625 24.98 21.47 -5.92
N ALA A 626 25.32 21.83 -7.15
CA ALA A 626 25.57 20.87 -8.19
C ALA A 626 26.78 21.30 -9.04
N VAL A 627 27.58 20.33 -9.48
CA VAL A 627 28.76 20.54 -10.32
C VAL A 627 28.85 19.42 -11.37
N SER A 628 29.22 19.78 -12.59
CA SER A 628 29.52 18.83 -13.65
C SER A 628 30.62 19.38 -14.56
N GLY A 629 31.38 18.50 -15.22
CA GLY A 629 32.27 18.83 -16.31
C GLY A 629 31.57 19.11 -17.64
N ALA A 630 30.25 18.91 -17.72
CA ALA A 630 29.46 19.02 -18.94
C ALA A 630 28.26 19.96 -18.76
N GLY A 631 28.13 20.99 -19.60
CA GLY A 631 27.08 22.00 -19.48
C GLY A 631 25.66 21.45 -19.58
N PHE A 632 25.42 20.44 -20.41
CA PHE A 632 24.08 19.82 -20.53
C PHE A 632 23.64 19.13 -19.24
N GLU A 633 24.56 18.53 -18.49
CA GLU A 633 24.25 17.92 -17.19
C GLU A 633 23.91 18.98 -16.15
N ALA A 634 24.64 20.09 -16.12
CA ALA A 634 24.32 21.20 -15.23
C ALA A 634 22.89 21.75 -15.49
N VAL A 635 22.48 21.85 -16.77
CA VAL A 635 21.09 22.21 -17.13
C VAL A 635 20.11 21.15 -16.67
N GLY A 636 20.38 19.87 -16.96
CA GLY A 636 19.51 18.76 -16.53
C GLY A 636 19.34 18.65 -15.02
N MET A 637 20.40 18.91 -14.25
CA MET A 637 20.35 19.01 -12.79
C MET A 637 19.41 20.12 -12.33
N ALA A 638 19.49 21.32 -12.94
CA ALA A 638 18.63 22.44 -12.62
C ALA A 638 17.16 22.16 -12.97
N ASP A 639 16.89 21.53 -14.11
CA ASP A 639 15.53 21.19 -14.56
C ASP A 639 14.87 20.10 -13.68
N SER A 640 15.68 19.30 -12.97
CA SER A 640 15.22 18.16 -12.16
C SER A 640 15.00 18.49 -10.68
N ILE A 641 15.20 19.74 -10.23
CA ILE A 641 15.10 20.11 -8.80
C ILE A 641 13.68 20.15 -8.25
N HIS A 642 12.67 20.06 -9.11
CA HIS A 642 11.26 20.04 -8.72
C HIS A 642 10.52 18.86 -9.33
N SER A 643 9.62 18.28 -8.55
CA SER A 643 8.60 17.33 -9.03
C SER A 643 7.30 17.52 -8.26
N ASP A 644 6.30 16.71 -8.58
CA ASP A 644 5.03 16.71 -7.82
C ASP A 644 5.22 16.26 -6.35
N ASP A 645 6.27 15.51 -6.06
CA ASP A 645 6.53 14.89 -4.75
C ASP A 645 7.58 15.65 -3.90
N TYR A 646 8.40 16.49 -4.52
CA TYR A 646 9.46 17.21 -3.81
C TYR A 646 9.78 18.55 -4.46
N ALA A 647 10.36 19.45 -3.66
CA ALA A 647 10.94 20.70 -4.14
C ALA A 647 12.30 20.90 -3.47
N MET A 648 13.37 20.83 -4.27
CA MET A 648 14.71 21.25 -3.88
C MET A 648 14.89 22.70 -4.33
N ARG A 649 15.93 23.35 -3.84
CA ARG A 649 16.31 24.69 -4.28
C ARG A 649 17.82 24.77 -4.45
N LEU A 650 18.27 25.50 -5.46
CA LEU A 650 19.68 25.77 -5.64
C LEU A 650 20.19 26.73 -4.56
N ALA A 651 21.26 26.38 -3.87
CA ALA A 651 21.87 27.18 -2.83
C ALA A 651 22.56 28.41 -3.43
N GLY A 652 22.45 29.54 -2.76
CA GLY A 652 23.30 30.69 -3.00
C GLY A 652 24.57 30.59 -2.16
N TYR A 653 25.74 30.53 -2.81
CA TYR A 653 27.02 30.37 -2.10
C TYR A 653 27.35 31.57 -1.24
N ALA A 654 27.89 31.32 -0.05
CA ALA A 654 28.47 32.32 0.82
C ALA A 654 29.69 33.02 0.15
N PRO A 655 30.00 34.26 0.50
CA PRO A 655 31.16 34.99 -0.07
C PRO A 655 32.48 34.21 0.03
N ALA A 656 32.75 33.60 1.18
CA ALA A 656 33.97 32.80 1.39
C ALA A 656 34.10 31.62 0.43
N THR A 657 32.98 30.92 0.18
CA THR A 657 32.95 29.80 -0.78
C THR A 657 33.19 30.29 -2.20
N ARG A 658 32.58 31.41 -2.59
CA ARG A 658 32.84 32.04 -3.90
C ARG A 658 34.32 32.42 -4.09
N GLU A 659 34.94 32.98 -3.07
CA GLU A 659 36.36 33.30 -3.10
C GLU A 659 37.25 32.07 -3.20
N ALA A 660 36.94 31.02 -2.45
CA ALA A 660 37.64 29.73 -2.51
C ALA A 660 37.53 29.06 -3.90
N LEU A 661 36.32 29.01 -4.47
CA LEU A 661 36.09 28.50 -5.81
C LEU A 661 36.82 29.33 -6.87
N GLN A 662 36.82 30.68 -6.76
CA GLN A 662 37.55 31.56 -7.66
C GLN A 662 39.06 31.34 -7.59
N ALA A 663 39.62 31.14 -6.39
CA ALA A 663 41.02 30.86 -6.19
C ALA A 663 41.41 29.50 -6.82
N LEU A 664 40.58 28.47 -6.63
CA LEU A 664 40.76 27.14 -7.22
C LEU A 664 40.74 27.18 -8.76
N LEU A 665 39.78 27.91 -9.34
CA LEU A 665 39.70 28.06 -10.79
C LEU A 665 40.95 28.73 -11.38
N ARG A 666 41.49 29.80 -10.69
CA ARG A 666 42.71 30.42 -11.10
C ARG A 666 43.92 29.49 -11.01
N GLU A 667 44.04 28.73 -9.91
CA GLU A 667 45.10 27.74 -9.74
C GLU A 667 45.11 26.71 -10.89
N LYS A 668 43.91 26.23 -11.27
CA LYS A 668 43.71 25.27 -12.36
C LYS A 668 43.63 25.91 -13.74
N ARG A 669 43.76 27.22 -13.89
CA ARG A 669 43.69 28.01 -15.14
C ARG A 669 42.35 27.83 -15.87
N LEU A 670 41.28 27.66 -15.12
CA LEU A 670 39.91 27.52 -15.61
C LEU A 670 39.10 28.82 -15.45
N ASP A 671 39.62 29.86 -14.77
CA ASP A 671 38.93 31.09 -14.43
C ASP A 671 38.48 31.93 -15.63
N ALA A 672 39.15 31.79 -16.79
CA ALA A 672 38.74 32.42 -18.04
C ALA A 672 37.57 31.66 -18.76
N LEU A 673 37.33 30.41 -18.39
CA LEU A 673 36.36 29.52 -19.04
C LEU A 673 35.12 29.24 -18.18
N VAL A 674 35.25 29.33 -16.86
CA VAL A 674 34.24 28.88 -15.89
C VAL A 674 33.79 30.04 -15.00
N GLY A 675 32.50 30.30 -14.96
CA GLY A 675 31.85 31.20 -14.01
C GLY A 675 31.35 30.48 -12.77
N ILE A 676 31.32 31.17 -11.61
CA ILE A 676 30.77 30.59 -10.38
C ILE A 676 29.25 30.75 -10.40
N ALA A 677 28.55 29.65 -10.72
CA ALA A 677 27.11 29.51 -10.74
C ALA A 677 26.69 28.30 -9.91
N ASN A 678 25.40 28.03 -9.80
CA ASN A 678 24.85 26.81 -9.25
C ASN A 678 23.62 26.42 -10.09
N PRO A 679 23.62 25.29 -10.81
CA PRO A 679 24.73 24.33 -10.99
C PRO A 679 25.97 24.94 -11.64
N MET A 680 27.14 24.38 -11.35
CA MET A 680 28.43 24.87 -11.85
C MET A 680 28.94 23.93 -12.96
N ASP A 681 29.07 24.47 -14.16
CA ASP A 681 29.79 23.81 -15.28
C ASP A 681 31.27 24.15 -15.16
N ILE A 682 32.10 23.16 -14.83
CA ILE A 682 33.53 23.35 -14.61
C ILE A 682 34.40 23.03 -15.82
N ASN A 683 33.78 22.81 -16.98
CA ASN A 683 34.42 22.50 -18.25
C ASN A 683 35.00 21.06 -18.33
N PRO A 684 34.98 20.40 -19.50
CA PRO A 684 35.53 19.06 -19.68
C PRO A 684 37.05 18.92 -19.46
N ALA A 685 37.76 20.02 -19.37
CA ALA A 685 39.20 20.00 -19.04
C ALA A 685 39.50 19.89 -17.53
N ALA A 686 38.45 19.90 -16.69
CA ALA A 686 38.60 19.70 -15.25
C ALA A 686 38.96 18.23 -14.95
N ASP A 687 40.05 18.05 -14.21
CA ASP A 687 40.51 16.71 -13.77
C ASP A 687 39.79 16.25 -12.50
N ASP A 688 40.05 15.02 -12.08
CA ASP A 688 39.50 14.41 -10.87
C ASP A 688 39.71 15.25 -9.62
N GLU A 689 40.90 15.82 -9.47
CA GLU A 689 41.24 16.69 -8.33
C GLU A 689 40.39 17.95 -8.33
N THR A 690 40.17 18.55 -9.48
CA THR A 690 39.34 19.77 -9.62
C THR A 690 37.88 19.44 -9.22
N HIS A 691 37.29 18.36 -9.69
CA HIS A 691 35.95 17.91 -9.31
C HIS A 691 35.84 17.70 -7.80
N ALA A 692 36.80 16.97 -7.21
CA ALA A 692 36.81 16.68 -5.77
C ALA A 692 36.94 17.97 -4.92
N ARG A 693 37.84 18.90 -5.27
CA ARG A 693 38.05 20.13 -4.54
C ARG A 693 36.90 21.11 -4.68
N VAL A 694 36.27 21.20 -5.84
CA VAL A 694 35.06 22.00 -6.04
C VAL A 694 33.92 21.42 -5.18
N ALA A 695 33.66 20.13 -5.23
CA ALA A 695 32.65 19.47 -4.42
C ALA A 695 32.91 19.69 -2.90
N ALA A 696 34.15 19.53 -2.44
CA ALA A 696 34.55 19.77 -1.05
C ALA A 696 34.29 21.20 -0.62
N SER A 697 34.62 22.21 -1.49
CA SER A 697 34.35 23.62 -1.21
C SER A 697 32.85 23.91 -1.10
N MET A 698 32.02 23.28 -1.93
CA MET A 698 30.56 23.39 -1.89
C MET A 698 29.98 22.72 -0.62
N LEU A 699 30.48 21.56 -0.21
CA LEU A 699 30.05 20.86 1.02
C LEU A 699 30.37 21.66 2.30
N GLN A 700 31.38 22.49 2.28
CA GLN A 700 31.74 23.34 3.42
C GLN A 700 30.90 24.62 3.51
N ASP A 701 30.09 24.93 2.50
CA ASP A 701 29.25 26.14 2.49
C ASP A 701 28.08 25.99 3.48
N PRO A 702 27.86 26.95 4.38
CA PRO A 702 26.78 26.90 5.37
C PRO A 702 25.39 26.97 4.73
N ASN A 703 25.28 27.36 3.47
CA ASN A 703 24.03 27.43 2.73
C ASN A 703 23.74 26.16 1.90
N VAL A 704 24.61 25.15 1.93
CA VAL A 704 24.47 23.91 1.16
C VAL A 704 24.18 22.76 2.10
N ASP A 705 23.12 21.98 1.79
CA ASP A 705 22.71 20.81 2.54
C ASP A 705 23.15 19.50 1.86
N ALA A 706 23.29 19.53 0.52
CA ALA A 706 23.78 18.39 -0.27
C ALA A 706 24.45 18.88 -1.56
N VAL A 707 25.40 18.09 -2.05
CA VAL A 707 26.10 18.35 -3.32
C VAL A 707 25.89 17.20 -4.28
N LEU A 708 25.51 17.52 -5.51
CA LEU A 708 25.40 16.59 -6.63
C LEU A 708 26.61 16.78 -7.56
N VAL A 709 27.36 15.72 -7.83
CA VAL A 709 28.51 15.73 -8.72
C VAL A 709 28.20 14.89 -9.96
N GLY A 710 28.11 15.51 -11.11
CA GLY A 710 28.03 14.85 -12.41
C GLY A 710 29.44 14.52 -12.91
N LEU A 711 29.64 13.27 -13.25
CA LEU A 711 30.90 12.77 -13.80
C LEU A 711 30.68 12.29 -15.24
N ASP A 712 31.29 12.96 -16.21
CA ASP A 712 31.27 12.50 -17.59
C ASP A 712 32.31 11.37 -17.78
N PRO A 713 31.88 10.09 -17.97
CA PRO A 713 32.81 8.98 -18.14
C PRO A 713 33.64 9.05 -19.41
N LEU A 714 33.28 9.92 -20.36
CA LEU A 714 34.00 10.12 -21.62
C LEU A 714 34.99 11.30 -21.52
N SER A 715 35.07 12.00 -20.40
CA SER A 715 36.04 13.10 -20.21
C SER A 715 37.47 12.59 -20.31
N PRO A 716 38.30 13.16 -21.22
CA PRO A 716 39.69 12.74 -21.38
C PRO A 716 40.58 13.14 -20.20
N ALA A 717 40.10 14.01 -19.30
CA ALA A 717 40.83 14.50 -18.13
C ALA A 717 40.59 13.63 -16.89
N MET A 718 39.72 12.62 -16.94
CA MET A 718 39.27 11.87 -15.76
C MET A 718 39.60 10.39 -15.80
N HIS A 719 39.80 9.79 -14.62
CA HIS A 719 40.03 8.37 -14.41
C HIS A 719 38.67 7.64 -14.24
N THR A 720 38.08 7.17 -15.34
CA THR A 720 36.70 6.69 -15.37
C THR A 720 36.51 5.27 -15.88
N LEU A 721 37.59 4.58 -16.31
CA LEU A 721 37.49 3.25 -16.90
C LEU A 721 37.79 2.17 -15.87
N ALA A 722 36.86 1.26 -15.65
CA ALA A 722 37.06 0.09 -14.80
C ALA A 722 38.06 -0.90 -15.33
N GLN A 723 38.24 -0.97 -16.68
CA GLN A 723 39.25 -1.78 -17.35
C GLN A 723 39.93 -0.97 -18.46
N THR A 724 41.22 -0.76 -18.35
CA THR A 724 41.99 0.00 -19.32
C THR A 724 43.47 -0.44 -19.32
N ALA A 725 44.12 -0.35 -20.48
CA ALA A 725 45.59 -0.51 -20.61
C ALA A 725 46.32 0.83 -20.32
N THR A 726 45.60 1.94 -20.21
CA THR A 726 46.17 3.27 -20.01
C THR A 726 45.92 3.71 -18.56
N PRO A 727 46.95 3.74 -17.70
CA PRO A 727 46.79 4.07 -16.29
C PRO A 727 46.08 5.43 -16.03
N ALA A 728 46.29 6.42 -16.89
CA ALA A 728 45.67 7.74 -16.80
C ALA A 728 44.12 7.73 -16.94
N TYR A 729 43.50 6.59 -17.23
CA TYR A 729 42.05 6.44 -17.33
C TYR A 729 41.49 5.43 -16.33
N ALA A 730 42.36 4.79 -15.54
CA ALA A 730 41.93 3.73 -14.62
C ALA A 730 41.12 4.28 -13.42
N LEU A 731 39.93 3.74 -13.20
CA LEU A 731 39.04 4.18 -12.12
C LEU A 731 39.61 3.92 -10.71
N ASP A 732 40.46 2.90 -10.57
CA ASP A 732 41.12 2.52 -9.32
C ASP A 732 42.45 3.25 -9.08
N ASP A 733 42.83 4.20 -9.96
CA ASP A 733 44.02 5.03 -9.73
C ASP A 733 43.84 5.85 -8.42
N PRO A 734 44.83 5.84 -7.51
CA PRO A 734 44.77 6.59 -6.26
C PRO A 734 44.56 8.12 -6.42
N GLN A 735 44.81 8.68 -7.60
CA GLN A 735 44.59 10.09 -7.94
C GLN A 735 43.22 10.30 -8.61
N GLY A 736 42.48 9.26 -8.92
CA GLY A 736 41.16 9.34 -9.52
C GLY A 736 40.09 9.83 -8.57
N ILE A 737 38.92 10.18 -9.12
CA ILE A 737 37.78 10.69 -8.35
C ILE A 737 37.20 9.64 -7.41
N ALA A 738 37.20 8.35 -7.78
CA ALA A 738 36.61 7.29 -7.00
C ALA A 738 37.31 7.03 -5.65
N PRO A 739 38.66 7.06 -5.54
CA PRO A 739 39.36 6.97 -4.24
C PRO A 739 39.29 8.26 -3.39
N ARG A 740 39.02 9.43 -4.01
CA ARG A 740 38.97 10.75 -3.32
C ARG A 740 37.62 11.01 -2.67
#